data_03af14a7ae72de595555d0e96764d5e8
#
_entry.id   03af14a7ae72de595555d0e96764d5e8
#
_cell.length_a   1.000
_cell.length_b   1.000
_cell.length_c   1.000
_cell.angle_alpha   90.00
_cell.angle_beta   90.00
_cell.angle_gamma   90.00
#
_symmetry.space_group_name_H-M   'P 1'
#
loop_
_entity.id
_entity.type
_entity.pdbx_description
1 polymer ?
#
loop_
_entity_poly.entity_id
_entity_poly.type
_entity_poly.pdbx_seq_one_letter_code
_entity_poly.pdbx_strand_id
1 'polypeptide(L)'
;MVKKYVVVTALALVSTTGWAQEPQDSIESVDKYLNLKEVVIKGGLPHTRLKGNAMVTRVDGTALASAGTLGDLLVKVPGMTGTDEAPEVLGKGTPLIYINGRKMRDDSELKRLRSEDIRDVEVINNPGAQYDAQIRAVVRIRTKKLKGEGLGLNATLSNERDLRYDFDRPQVKLGANYRKDGVDVFGQVYFYHQDYRQYSTIEDKTMTDLKTFLQHGPYTMTWKYNQLNYSAGVNWQLNENHSMGARIDLTHRPKSGTNQVIYDEDVIENDVKIDHLYSHQTSKESKPLGILTNTYYNGKVGKLGIDFNFDFMKGGTDTDRENVEQSQIQNDFVLSKSGTNSRLYAAKLVLSYPIWKGSLDAGTEMSFVKRNNTYWIDKVTIANTDADIKENNIAAFAEYGCDFGKWGQASAGLRYEHTLLDYDDASNDDYLHRSMDEWFPTASYAVTLGKVQAGLSYSLKTERPSFFAMNDAVTYISRYTLQAGNSQLKNERIRDLTLNLAWKWINLSASYEHTKNAIIQWTEINTAQKDATLVKHRNLDKPIKTLSAYLSLTPRVGIWSLNATLGIEKQDLYLDVEGPHNHQYRVYCDKPTYTVNAFNTFTLKHGWQFDANVMFRSNGNSYIFYNDTYSLRLGLIVQKSFLKDRSLIARVGVLDCLQRHHVNEVCDLGYNWFKQTNRYSTHKLVTTLIYRFNATRSKYKGTGAGRDVQARMGS
;
A
#
# COMPACT_ATOMS: atom_id res chain seq x y z
N MET A 1 -38.59 -17.54 -4.96
CA MET A 1 -38.95 -17.35 -6.38
C MET A 1 -39.28 -15.88 -6.58
N VAL A 2 -38.30 -15.02 -6.81
CA VAL A 2 -38.53 -13.63 -7.26
C VAL A 2 -37.51 -13.36 -8.37
N LYS A 3 -38.02 -12.98 -9.51
CA LYS A 3 -37.34 -12.87 -10.81
C LYS A 3 -36.42 -11.66 -10.90
N LYS A 4 -35.28 -11.88 -11.55
CA LYS A 4 -34.33 -10.93 -12.10
C LYS A 4 -35.01 -9.95 -13.08
N TYR A 5 -34.68 -8.67 -12.96
CA TYR A 5 -34.62 -7.77 -14.10
C TYR A 5 -33.37 -6.88 -13.97
N VAL A 6 -32.40 -7.15 -14.82
CA VAL A 6 -31.34 -6.21 -15.14
C VAL A 6 -31.84 -5.36 -16.30
N VAL A 7 -32.07 -4.09 -16.06
CA VAL A 7 -32.43 -3.12 -17.12
C VAL A 7 -31.12 -2.66 -17.78
N VAL A 8 -30.88 -3.14 -18.99
CA VAL A 8 -29.91 -2.57 -19.92
C VAL A 8 -30.70 -1.51 -20.71
N THR A 9 -30.46 -0.24 -20.41
CA THR A 9 -30.95 0.86 -21.25
C THR A 9 -29.81 1.33 -22.12
N ALA A 10 -30.00 1.20 -23.43
CA ALA A 10 -29.10 1.54 -24.50
C ALA A 10 -28.86 3.05 -24.59
N LEU A 11 -27.60 3.44 -24.76
CA LEU A 11 -27.21 4.77 -25.24
C LEU A 11 -27.09 4.74 -26.77
N ALA A 12 -28.09 5.30 -27.42
CA ALA A 12 -27.98 5.81 -28.79
C ALA A 12 -27.98 7.33 -28.69
N LEU A 13 -26.99 8.01 -29.29
CA LEU A 13 -27.11 9.32 -29.94
C LEU A 13 -25.70 9.86 -30.31
N VAL A 14 -25.54 9.96 -31.53
CA VAL A 14 -25.29 10.99 -32.56
C VAL A 14 -23.81 11.31 -32.81
N SER A 15 -23.43 10.95 -34.01
CA SER A 15 -22.23 11.38 -34.71
C SER A 15 -22.44 12.77 -35.35
N THR A 16 -21.56 13.71 -35.06
CA THR A 16 -21.28 14.85 -35.94
C THR A 16 -19.77 15.02 -36.13
N THR A 17 -19.37 14.95 -37.36
CA THR A 17 -18.02 15.18 -37.85
C THR A 17 -17.67 16.66 -37.86
N GLY A 18 -16.52 17.02 -37.31
CA GLY A 18 -15.93 18.34 -37.47
C GLY A 18 -14.41 18.23 -37.43
N TRP A 19 -13.78 18.54 -38.55
CA TRP A 19 -12.34 18.62 -38.73
C TRP A 19 -11.81 19.96 -38.23
N ALA A 20 -10.77 19.99 -37.44
CA ALA A 20 -9.97 21.19 -37.20
C ALA A 20 -8.50 20.83 -36.95
N GLN A 21 -7.63 21.64 -37.57
CA GLN A 21 -6.18 21.55 -37.64
C GLN A 21 -5.50 21.80 -36.28
N GLU A 22 -4.30 21.23 -36.16
CA GLU A 22 -3.42 21.30 -34.99
C GLU A 22 -2.71 22.63 -34.83
N PRO A 23 -2.42 23.09 -33.60
CA PRO A 23 -1.20 23.78 -33.26
C PRO A 23 -0.26 22.88 -32.45
N GLN A 24 0.99 22.99 -32.77
CA GLN A 24 2.12 22.34 -32.13
C GLN A 24 2.40 23.05 -30.81
N ASP A 25 2.21 22.37 -29.66
CA ASP A 25 2.58 22.92 -28.36
C ASP A 25 3.47 21.96 -27.57
N SER A 26 4.68 22.45 -27.37
CA SER A 26 5.69 21.88 -26.51
C SER A 26 5.55 22.43 -25.09
N ILE A 27 4.99 21.65 -24.16
CA ILE A 27 5.06 21.93 -22.73
C ILE A 27 5.86 20.85 -22.05
N GLU A 28 7.13 21.14 -21.78
CA GLU A 28 7.97 20.38 -20.89
C GLU A 28 7.85 21.00 -19.48
N SER A 29 7.13 20.31 -18.61
CA SER A 29 6.97 20.63 -17.19
C SER A 29 8.29 20.46 -16.41
N VAL A 30 8.27 20.77 -15.11
CA VAL A 30 9.35 20.62 -14.11
C VAL A 30 10.13 19.29 -14.21
N ASP A 31 9.53 18.23 -14.75
CA ASP A 31 10.21 16.98 -15.15
C ASP A 31 11.44 17.19 -16.09
N LYS A 32 11.61 18.38 -16.68
CA LYS A 32 12.74 18.66 -17.58
C LYS A 32 14.06 18.87 -16.84
N TYR A 33 14.05 19.26 -15.59
CA TYR A 33 15.28 19.48 -14.81
C TYR A 33 15.82 18.23 -14.14
N LEU A 34 14.96 17.22 -13.91
CA LEU A 34 15.38 15.86 -13.58
C LEU A 34 15.73 15.03 -14.83
N ASN A 35 15.44 15.57 -16.03
CA ASN A 35 15.83 14.99 -17.32
C ASN A 35 17.23 15.43 -17.71
N LEU A 36 18.24 14.88 -17.07
CA LEU A 36 19.60 14.87 -17.58
C LEU A 36 19.57 14.27 -19.01
N LYS A 37 20.22 14.93 -19.97
CA LYS A 37 20.15 14.61 -21.42
C LYS A 37 20.26 13.11 -21.67
N GLU A 38 19.24 12.56 -22.32
CA GLU A 38 19.21 11.18 -22.79
C GLU A 38 20.31 10.97 -23.85
N VAL A 39 21.29 10.15 -23.54
CA VAL A 39 22.23 9.64 -24.54
C VAL A 39 21.48 8.57 -25.34
N VAL A 40 20.93 8.96 -26.50
CA VAL A 40 20.27 8.04 -27.42
C VAL A 40 21.32 7.17 -28.10
N ILE A 41 21.59 5.99 -27.58
CA ILE A 41 22.30 4.93 -28.28
C ILE A 41 21.28 4.28 -29.22
N LYS A 42 21.44 4.52 -30.53
CA LYS A 42 20.67 3.84 -31.59
C LYS A 42 21.09 2.35 -31.64
N GLY A 43 20.42 1.52 -30.94
CA GLY A 43 20.58 0.06 -30.93
C GLY A 43 19.75 -0.49 -29.77
N GLY A 44 18.79 -1.41 -30.01
CA GLY A 44 17.79 -1.98 -29.11
C GLY A 44 17.91 -1.57 -27.64
N LEU A 45 17.19 -0.54 -27.24
CA LEU A 45 17.19 -0.04 -25.86
C LEU A 45 16.78 -1.17 -24.91
N PRO A 46 17.51 -1.41 -23.83
CA PRO A 46 17.11 -2.38 -22.83
C PRO A 46 15.70 -2.06 -22.31
N HIS A 47 14.89 -3.07 -22.03
CA HIS A 47 13.54 -2.89 -21.49
C HIS A 47 13.54 -2.14 -20.15
N THR A 48 14.58 -2.33 -19.36
CA THR A 48 14.81 -1.62 -18.08
C THR A 48 16.22 -1.02 -18.10
N ARG A 49 16.34 0.23 -17.63
CA ARG A 49 17.61 0.96 -17.49
C ARG A 49 17.65 1.72 -16.16
N LEU A 50 18.84 1.98 -15.66
CA LEU A 50 19.05 2.86 -14.51
C LEU A 50 19.11 4.32 -14.98
N LYS A 51 18.50 5.21 -14.21
CA LYS A 51 18.59 6.65 -14.33
C LYS A 51 18.71 7.24 -12.92
N GLY A 52 19.93 7.67 -12.54
CA GLY A 52 20.20 7.93 -11.12
C GLY A 52 19.90 6.69 -10.28
N ASN A 53 19.14 6.84 -9.19
CA ASN A 53 18.70 5.75 -8.32
C ASN A 53 17.42 5.05 -8.81
N ALA A 54 16.87 5.43 -9.95
CA ALA A 54 15.63 4.87 -10.48
C ALA A 54 15.88 3.76 -11.50
N MET A 55 15.14 2.66 -11.39
CA MET A 55 14.98 1.65 -12.45
C MET A 55 13.84 2.06 -13.37
N VAL A 56 14.14 2.41 -14.63
CA VAL A 56 13.19 2.85 -15.63
C VAL A 56 12.86 1.71 -16.59
N THR A 57 11.64 1.20 -16.50
CA THR A 57 11.14 0.14 -17.39
C THR A 57 10.26 0.75 -18.48
N ARG A 58 10.63 0.55 -19.74
CA ARG A 58 9.82 0.97 -20.88
C ARG A 58 8.62 0.04 -21.05
N VAL A 59 7.44 0.62 -21.16
CA VAL A 59 6.18 -0.10 -21.38
C VAL A 59 5.74 0.00 -22.83
N ASP A 60 5.82 1.20 -23.40
CA ASP A 60 5.42 1.44 -24.78
C ASP A 60 6.22 0.61 -25.79
N GLY A 61 5.50 -0.06 -26.69
CA GLY A 61 6.10 -0.97 -27.70
C GLY A 61 6.58 -2.31 -27.14
N THR A 62 6.25 -2.64 -25.89
CA THR A 62 6.59 -3.93 -25.24
C THR A 62 5.33 -4.74 -24.93
N ALA A 63 5.50 -6.00 -24.50
CA ALA A 63 4.38 -6.84 -24.03
C ALA A 63 3.71 -6.26 -22.78
N LEU A 64 4.41 -5.48 -21.97
CA LEU A 64 3.86 -4.80 -20.81
C LEU A 64 2.73 -3.84 -21.17
N ALA A 65 2.73 -3.29 -22.38
CA ALA A 65 1.64 -2.44 -22.90
C ALA A 65 0.29 -3.19 -22.99
N SER A 66 0.30 -4.51 -22.99
CA SER A 66 -0.90 -5.35 -23.03
C SER A 66 -1.24 -5.98 -21.66
N ALA A 67 -0.59 -5.58 -20.58
CA ALA A 67 -0.77 -6.19 -19.28
C ALA A 67 -2.19 -6.04 -18.69
N GLY A 68 -2.98 -5.11 -19.22
CA GLY A 68 -4.34 -4.83 -18.73
C GLY A 68 -4.43 -3.47 -18.05
N THR A 69 -4.71 -3.45 -16.76
CA THR A 69 -4.76 -2.23 -15.95
C THR A 69 -3.36 -1.79 -15.52
N LEU A 70 -3.26 -0.61 -14.89
CA LEU A 70 -2.00 -0.17 -14.28
C LEU A 70 -1.56 -1.13 -13.15
N GLY A 71 -2.48 -1.60 -12.31
CA GLY A 71 -2.17 -2.59 -11.28
C GLY A 71 -1.58 -3.87 -11.85
N ASP A 72 -2.21 -4.44 -12.90
CA ASP A 72 -1.69 -5.60 -13.62
C ASP A 72 -0.30 -5.35 -14.25
N LEU A 73 -0.05 -4.14 -14.69
CA LEU A 73 1.25 -3.73 -15.21
C LEU A 73 2.30 -3.68 -14.11
N LEU A 74 1.99 -3.00 -12.99
CA LEU A 74 2.97 -2.75 -11.92
C LEU A 74 3.55 -4.04 -11.35
N VAL A 75 2.73 -5.04 -11.08
CA VAL A 75 3.23 -6.34 -10.56
C VAL A 75 4.10 -7.08 -11.58
N LYS A 76 4.07 -6.69 -12.85
CA LYS A 76 4.91 -7.25 -13.92
C LYS A 76 6.17 -6.39 -14.20
N VAL A 77 6.37 -5.26 -13.51
CA VAL A 77 7.57 -4.41 -13.65
C VAL A 77 8.71 -4.99 -12.80
N PRO A 78 9.95 -5.05 -13.31
CA PRO A 78 11.11 -5.44 -12.50
C PRO A 78 11.23 -4.65 -11.19
N GLY A 79 11.49 -5.35 -10.08
CA GLY A 79 11.55 -4.74 -8.76
C GLY A 79 10.21 -4.59 -8.04
N MET A 80 9.11 -4.98 -8.70
CA MET A 80 7.76 -4.93 -8.13
C MET A 80 7.25 -6.34 -7.76
N THR A 81 6.30 -6.37 -6.82
CA THR A 81 5.58 -7.55 -6.32
C THR A 81 4.18 -7.17 -5.83
N GLY A 82 3.54 -8.00 -5.03
CA GLY A 82 2.21 -7.75 -4.46
C GLY A 82 1.08 -8.20 -5.39
N THR A 83 -0.02 -7.48 -5.36
CA THR A 83 -1.20 -7.76 -6.19
C THR A 83 -1.53 -6.56 -7.08
N ASP A 84 -2.42 -6.74 -8.05
CA ASP A 84 -2.91 -5.65 -8.90
C ASP A 84 -3.67 -4.56 -8.13
N GLU A 85 -4.18 -4.88 -6.94
CA GLU A 85 -4.83 -3.94 -6.02
C GLU A 85 -3.85 -3.29 -5.03
N ALA A 86 -2.79 -4.01 -4.66
CA ALA A 86 -1.76 -3.57 -3.72
C ALA A 86 -0.36 -3.91 -4.27
N PRO A 87 0.14 -3.14 -5.26
CA PRO A 87 1.49 -3.33 -5.77
C PRO A 87 2.53 -2.87 -4.74
N GLU A 88 3.57 -3.65 -4.59
CA GLU A 88 4.68 -3.40 -3.66
C GLU A 88 6.01 -3.33 -4.39
N VAL A 89 6.97 -2.65 -3.82
CA VAL A 89 8.38 -2.71 -4.22
C VAL A 89 9.07 -3.76 -3.38
N LEU A 90 9.77 -4.68 -4.03
CA LEU A 90 10.46 -5.81 -3.40
C LEU A 90 11.41 -5.33 -2.28
N GLY A 91 11.20 -5.85 -1.07
CA GLY A 91 11.95 -5.50 0.12
C GLY A 91 11.68 -4.09 0.70
N LYS A 92 10.74 -3.30 0.11
CA LYS A 92 10.43 -1.93 0.54
C LYS A 92 8.97 -1.72 0.93
N GLY A 93 8.07 -2.67 0.59
CA GLY A 93 6.64 -2.57 0.85
C GLY A 93 5.91 -1.67 -0.13
N THR A 94 4.81 -1.06 0.30
CA THR A 94 3.92 -0.24 -0.53
C THR A 94 4.58 1.07 -0.95
N PRO A 95 4.74 1.33 -2.26
CA PRO A 95 5.37 2.56 -2.74
C PRO A 95 4.40 3.74 -2.76
N LEU A 96 4.97 4.94 -2.74
CA LEU A 96 4.24 6.13 -3.12
C LEU A 96 4.20 6.23 -4.65
N ILE A 97 3.01 6.22 -5.25
CA ILE A 97 2.83 6.19 -6.71
C ILE A 97 2.51 7.58 -7.24
N TYR A 98 3.26 8.00 -8.26
CA TYR A 98 3.01 9.22 -9.03
C TYR A 98 2.65 8.89 -10.48
N ILE A 99 1.68 9.59 -11.04
CA ILE A 99 1.24 9.47 -12.42
C ILE A 99 1.40 10.82 -13.10
N ASN A 100 2.34 10.95 -14.03
CA ASN A 100 2.70 12.21 -14.69
C ASN A 100 3.03 13.35 -13.70
N GLY A 101 3.77 13.04 -12.65
CA GLY A 101 4.16 13.99 -11.61
C GLY A 101 3.11 14.19 -10.50
N ARG A 102 1.83 13.84 -10.68
CA ARG A 102 0.84 13.91 -9.62
C ARG A 102 0.80 12.64 -8.78
N LYS A 103 0.59 12.79 -7.50
CA LYS A 103 0.39 11.67 -6.57
C LYS A 103 -0.91 10.91 -6.90
N MET A 104 -0.82 9.59 -6.90
CA MET A 104 -2.01 8.73 -6.91
C MET A 104 -2.77 8.89 -5.60
N ARG A 105 -4.08 9.09 -5.65
CA ARG A 105 -4.91 9.40 -4.48
C ARG A 105 -5.62 8.21 -3.90
N ASP A 106 -6.02 7.28 -4.74
CA ASP A 106 -6.72 6.07 -4.33
C ASP A 106 -6.35 4.90 -5.25
N ASP A 107 -6.45 3.68 -4.72
CA ASP A 107 -6.10 2.44 -5.44
C ASP A 107 -7.00 2.17 -6.64
N SER A 108 -8.14 2.84 -6.72
CA SER A 108 -9.00 2.73 -7.88
C SER A 108 -8.34 3.24 -9.17
N GLU A 109 -7.30 4.09 -9.04
CA GLU A 109 -6.51 4.55 -10.19
C GLU A 109 -5.68 3.41 -10.79
N LEU A 110 -5.28 2.41 -10.00
CA LEU A 110 -4.61 1.20 -10.49
C LEU A 110 -5.47 0.43 -11.48
N LYS A 111 -6.77 0.38 -11.26
CA LYS A 111 -7.73 -0.29 -12.15
C LYS A 111 -8.18 0.60 -13.34
N ARG A 112 -8.01 1.92 -13.24
CA ARG A 112 -8.46 2.88 -14.24
C ARG A 112 -7.49 3.06 -15.40
N LEU A 113 -6.20 3.18 -15.10
CA LEU A 113 -5.18 3.38 -16.12
C LEU A 113 -4.89 2.06 -16.83
N ARG A 114 -4.77 2.12 -18.15
CA ARG A 114 -4.40 0.95 -18.97
C ARG A 114 -2.91 0.92 -19.20
N SER A 115 -2.35 -0.26 -19.19
CA SER A 115 -0.94 -0.46 -19.49
C SER A 115 -0.53 0.07 -20.88
N GLU A 116 -1.41 -0.02 -21.88
CA GLU A 116 -1.14 0.49 -23.23
C GLU A 116 -0.97 2.01 -23.30
N ASP A 117 -1.49 2.74 -22.32
CA ASP A 117 -1.37 4.19 -22.21
C ASP A 117 -0.10 4.62 -21.48
N ILE A 118 0.63 3.69 -20.90
CA ILE A 118 1.86 3.97 -20.17
C ILE A 118 3.03 3.99 -21.13
N ARG A 119 3.90 4.99 -21.00
CA ARG A 119 5.14 5.10 -21.72
C ARG A 119 6.27 4.35 -21.01
N ASP A 120 6.45 4.65 -19.73
CA ASP A 120 7.46 4.05 -18.87
C ASP A 120 7.04 4.08 -17.38
N VAL A 121 7.64 3.21 -16.60
CA VAL A 121 7.51 3.13 -15.13
C VAL A 121 8.89 3.26 -14.54
N GLU A 122 9.06 4.20 -13.60
CA GLU A 122 10.28 4.38 -12.82
C GLU A 122 10.05 3.83 -11.41
N VAL A 123 10.86 2.89 -10.96
CA VAL A 123 10.88 2.38 -9.58
C VAL A 123 12.11 2.96 -8.89
N ILE A 124 11.90 3.71 -7.82
CA ILE A 124 12.94 4.40 -7.06
C ILE A 124 13.00 3.76 -5.68
N ASN A 125 14.07 3.02 -5.44
CA ASN A 125 14.45 2.56 -4.11
C ASN A 125 15.21 3.69 -3.41
N ASN A 126 14.97 3.89 -2.12
CA ASN A 126 15.60 4.95 -1.34
C ASN A 126 15.39 6.36 -1.95
N PRO A 127 14.12 6.83 -2.01
CA PRO A 127 13.81 8.14 -2.56
C PRO A 127 14.46 9.26 -1.75
N GLY A 128 14.79 10.37 -2.42
CA GLY A 128 15.54 11.49 -1.89
C GLY A 128 14.82 12.30 -0.81
N ALA A 129 15.48 13.36 -0.33
CA ALA A 129 15.08 14.16 0.83
C ALA A 129 13.76 14.93 0.65
N GLN A 130 13.32 15.18 -0.58
CA GLN A 130 12.03 15.82 -0.88
C GLN A 130 10.82 14.98 -0.49
N TYR A 131 11.00 13.67 -0.29
CA TYR A 131 9.96 12.76 0.16
C TYR A 131 9.98 12.63 1.67
N ASP A 132 8.79 12.43 2.25
CA ASP A 132 8.66 12.14 3.68
C ASP A 132 9.59 11.02 4.15
N ALA A 133 10.06 11.11 5.39
CA ALA A 133 11.01 10.15 5.94
C ALA A 133 10.46 8.72 6.05
N GLN A 134 9.15 8.52 6.06
CA GLN A 134 8.52 7.19 6.02
C GLN A 134 8.48 6.57 4.62
N ILE A 135 8.68 7.34 3.55
CA ILE A 135 8.57 6.82 2.19
C ILE A 135 9.84 6.06 1.82
N ARG A 136 9.73 4.73 1.72
CA ARG A 136 10.83 3.81 1.43
C ARG A 136 11.00 3.53 -0.07
N ALA A 137 9.92 3.69 -0.86
CA ALA A 137 9.95 3.53 -2.31
C ALA A 137 8.99 4.48 -3.00
N VAL A 138 9.33 4.89 -4.22
CA VAL A 138 8.49 5.72 -5.08
C VAL A 138 8.38 5.05 -6.46
N VAL A 139 7.18 5.02 -7.00
CA VAL A 139 6.92 4.59 -8.39
C VAL A 139 6.40 5.78 -9.18
N ARG A 140 7.11 6.19 -10.22
CA ARG A 140 6.69 7.25 -11.14
C ARG A 140 6.24 6.64 -12.45
N ILE A 141 5.04 6.96 -12.85
CA ILE A 141 4.40 6.46 -14.06
C ILE A 141 4.29 7.61 -15.04
N ARG A 142 4.86 7.45 -16.21
CA ARG A 142 4.70 8.39 -17.31
C ARG A 142 3.79 7.79 -18.36
N THR A 143 2.76 8.52 -18.71
CA THR A 143 1.82 8.11 -19.76
C THR A 143 2.25 8.66 -21.11
N LYS A 144 1.74 8.06 -22.19
CA LYS A 144 1.83 8.64 -23.53
C LYS A 144 1.10 9.98 -23.56
N LYS A 145 1.57 10.93 -24.39
CA LYS A 145 0.82 12.16 -24.67
C LYS A 145 -0.47 11.77 -25.39
N LEU A 146 -1.60 11.96 -24.76
CA LEU A 146 -2.90 11.80 -25.41
C LEU A 146 -3.31 13.13 -26.01
N LYS A 147 -3.60 13.12 -27.29
CA LYS A 147 -4.15 14.26 -28.02
C LYS A 147 -5.66 14.25 -27.88
N GLY A 148 -6.29 15.40 -27.67
CA GLY A 148 -7.73 15.58 -27.73
C GLY A 148 -8.23 16.57 -26.70
N GLU A 149 -9.09 17.45 -27.17
CA GLU A 149 -9.99 18.29 -26.39
C GLU A 149 -11.39 17.68 -26.43
N GLY A 150 -12.29 18.19 -25.59
CA GLY A 150 -13.67 17.77 -25.52
C GLY A 150 -13.97 16.78 -24.41
N LEU A 151 -15.08 16.07 -24.53
CA LEU A 151 -15.58 15.12 -23.55
C LEU A 151 -14.87 13.76 -23.69
N GLY A 152 -14.36 13.25 -22.58
CA GLY A 152 -13.86 11.90 -22.42
C GLY A 152 -14.71 11.13 -21.41
N LEU A 153 -15.01 9.86 -21.70
CA LEU A 153 -15.75 8.97 -20.81
C LEU A 153 -14.96 7.67 -20.58
N ASN A 154 -15.07 7.13 -19.38
CA ASN A 154 -14.57 5.80 -19.07
C ASN A 154 -15.54 5.05 -18.16
N ALA A 155 -15.65 3.74 -18.39
CA ALA A 155 -16.45 2.84 -17.56
C ALA A 155 -15.64 1.55 -17.34
N THR A 156 -15.64 1.05 -16.09
CA THR A 156 -15.10 -0.26 -15.74
C THR A 156 -16.14 -0.98 -14.91
N LEU A 157 -16.46 -2.19 -15.35
CA LEU A 157 -17.31 -3.12 -14.60
C LEU A 157 -16.43 -4.33 -14.29
N SER A 158 -16.33 -4.72 -13.04
CA SER A 158 -15.61 -5.93 -12.67
C SER A 158 -16.36 -6.69 -11.58
N ASN A 159 -16.17 -8.01 -11.58
CA ASN A 159 -16.65 -8.87 -10.53
C ASN A 159 -15.58 -9.92 -10.22
N GLU A 160 -15.36 -10.17 -8.93
CA GLU A 160 -14.57 -11.28 -8.44
C GLU A 160 -15.52 -12.23 -7.72
N ARG A 161 -15.75 -13.41 -8.32
CA ARG A 161 -16.53 -14.47 -7.70
C ARG A 161 -15.59 -15.42 -7.00
N ASP A 162 -15.74 -15.56 -5.69
CA ASP A 162 -15.06 -16.61 -4.95
C ASP A 162 -15.64 -17.98 -5.34
N LEU A 163 -14.78 -18.88 -5.80
CA LEU A 163 -15.19 -20.20 -6.29
C LEU A 163 -15.26 -21.25 -5.18
N ARG A 164 -14.74 -20.93 -3.99
CA ARG A 164 -14.76 -21.83 -2.84
C ARG A 164 -15.93 -21.54 -1.91
N TYR A 165 -16.21 -20.24 -1.67
CA TYR A 165 -17.19 -19.80 -0.69
C TYR A 165 -18.44 -19.19 -1.31
N ASP A 166 -18.51 -19.14 -2.64
CA ASP A 166 -19.65 -18.76 -3.47
C ASP A 166 -20.23 -17.37 -3.16
N PHE A 167 -19.40 -16.33 -3.25
CA PHE A 167 -19.82 -14.94 -3.13
C PHE A 167 -19.20 -14.05 -4.19
N ASP A 168 -19.83 -12.92 -4.46
CA ASP A 168 -19.45 -11.97 -5.50
C ASP A 168 -18.95 -10.65 -4.89
N ARG A 169 -17.96 -10.02 -5.54
CA ARG A 169 -17.44 -8.68 -5.21
C ARG A 169 -17.54 -7.77 -6.43
N PRO A 170 -18.76 -7.29 -6.75
CA PRO A 170 -18.96 -6.39 -7.87
C PRO A 170 -18.36 -5.01 -7.61
N GLN A 171 -17.79 -4.43 -8.65
CA GLN A 171 -17.21 -3.11 -8.67
C GLN A 171 -17.65 -2.37 -9.92
N VAL A 172 -18.08 -1.12 -9.76
CA VAL A 172 -18.51 -0.24 -10.85
C VAL A 172 -17.78 1.07 -10.75
N LYS A 173 -17.12 1.47 -11.82
CA LYS A 173 -16.41 2.72 -11.91
C LYS A 173 -16.78 3.47 -13.16
N LEU A 174 -17.22 4.71 -12.98
CA LEU A 174 -17.61 5.64 -14.05
C LEU A 174 -16.83 6.92 -13.90
N GLY A 175 -16.28 7.43 -14.98
CA GLY A 175 -15.54 8.69 -14.99
C GLY A 175 -15.82 9.48 -16.25
N ALA A 176 -15.83 10.79 -16.09
CA ALA A 176 -15.94 11.76 -17.18
C ALA A 176 -14.93 12.88 -16.98
N ASN A 177 -14.41 13.42 -18.07
CA ASN A 177 -13.67 14.66 -18.05
C ASN A 177 -13.94 15.48 -19.32
N TYR A 178 -13.88 16.79 -19.18
CA TYR A 178 -14.03 17.74 -20.25
C TYR A 178 -12.83 18.69 -20.26
N ARG A 179 -12.22 18.85 -21.43
CA ARG A 179 -11.07 19.74 -21.63
C ARG A 179 -11.32 20.71 -22.76
N LYS A 180 -11.06 21.97 -22.48
CA LYS A 180 -11.03 23.04 -23.47
C LYS A 180 -10.16 24.22 -23.01
N ASP A 181 -9.39 24.81 -23.91
CA ASP A 181 -8.65 26.07 -23.69
C ASP A 181 -7.82 26.09 -22.38
N GLY A 182 -7.10 25.00 -22.11
CA GLY A 182 -6.25 24.90 -20.91
C GLY A 182 -7.00 24.53 -19.61
N VAL A 183 -8.33 24.56 -19.61
CA VAL A 183 -9.14 24.08 -18.48
C VAL A 183 -9.51 22.62 -18.67
N ASP A 184 -9.38 21.82 -17.60
CA ASP A 184 -9.73 20.41 -17.56
C ASP A 184 -10.55 20.15 -16.28
N VAL A 185 -11.83 19.83 -16.45
CA VAL A 185 -12.75 19.47 -15.36
C VAL A 185 -12.98 17.97 -15.41
N PHE A 186 -12.93 17.30 -14.28
CA PHE A 186 -13.13 15.86 -14.21
C PHE A 186 -13.98 15.45 -13.01
N GLY A 187 -14.68 14.32 -13.18
CA GLY A 187 -15.45 13.68 -12.13
C GLY A 187 -15.40 12.17 -12.24
N GLN A 188 -15.56 11.48 -11.11
CA GLN A 188 -15.55 10.03 -11.05
C GLN A 188 -16.42 9.55 -9.90
N VAL A 189 -17.09 8.43 -10.11
CA VAL A 189 -17.81 7.66 -9.09
C VAL A 189 -17.26 6.23 -9.11
N TYR A 190 -16.99 5.69 -7.94
CA TYR A 190 -16.55 4.32 -7.75
C TYR A 190 -17.36 3.67 -6.62
N PHE A 191 -18.09 2.63 -6.98
CA PHE A 191 -18.80 1.77 -6.06
C PHE A 191 -18.12 0.41 -6.00
N TYR A 192 -17.97 -0.15 -4.81
CA TYR A 192 -17.60 -1.54 -4.64
C TYR A 192 -18.29 -2.19 -3.45
N HIS A 193 -18.61 -3.46 -3.62
CA HIS A 193 -19.04 -4.35 -2.57
C HIS A 193 -17.87 -5.23 -2.14
N GLN A 194 -17.56 -5.23 -0.87
CA GLN A 194 -16.57 -6.14 -0.27
C GLN A 194 -17.31 -7.28 0.43
N ASP A 195 -16.95 -8.51 0.08
CA ASP A 195 -17.20 -9.71 0.87
C ASP A 195 -15.87 -10.44 1.00
N TYR A 196 -15.41 -10.65 2.22
CA TYR A 196 -14.15 -11.30 2.53
C TYR A 196 -14.38 -12.35 3.60
N ARG A 197 -13.80 -13.53 3.42
CA ARG A 197 -13.88 -14.63 4.39
C ARG A 197 -12.50 -15.19 4.63
N GLN A 198 -12.20 -15.42 5.90
CA GLN A 198 -10.98 -16.06 6.38
C GLN A 198 -11.38 -17.21 7.31
N TYR A 199 -10.72 -18.33 7.12
CA TYR A 199 -10.82 -19.49 8.00
C TYR A 199 -9.43 -19.77 8.53
N SER A 200 -9.32 -19.88 9.84
CA SER A 200 -8.06 -20.07 10.54
C SER A 200 -8.23 -21.09 11.65
N THR A 201 -7.14 -21.68 12.08
CA THR A 201 -7.05 -22.38 13.36
C THR A 201 -6.04 -21.63 14.21
N ILE A 202 -6.39 -21.35 15.46
CA ILE A 202 -5.54 -20.70 16.44
C ILE A 202 -5.11 -21.73 17.47
N GLU A 203 -3.85 -21.67 17.86
CA GLU A 203 -3.27 -22.31 19.02
C GLU A 203 -2.50 -21.23 19.77
N ASP A 204 -3.03 -20.80 20.91
CA ASP A 204 -2.40 -19.79 21.78
C ASP A 204 -2.10 -20.45 23.13
N LYS A 205 -0.80 -20.59 23.43
CA LYS A 205 -0.32 -21.25 24.63
C LYS A 205 0.37 -20.27 25.54
N THR A 206 -0.20 -20.06 26.72
CA THR A 206 0.40 -19.28 27.80
C THR A 206 0.92 -20.22 28.89
N MET A 207 2.15 -20.04 29.32
CA MET A 207 2.82 -20.85 30.28
C MET A 207 3.24 -20.00 31.48
N THR A 208 3.01 -20.48 32.69
CA THR A 208 3.53 -19.92 33.94
C THR A 208 4.28 -21.01 34.68
N ASP A 209 4.92 -20.70 35.79
CA ASP A 209 5.61 -21.70 36.65
C ASP A 209 4.67 -22.77 37.19
N LEU A 210 3.37 -22.50 37.27
CA LEU A 210 2.36 -23.36 37.86
C LEU A 210 1.41 -23.97 36.84
N LYS A 211 1.19 -23.31 35.71
CA LYS A 211 0.12 -23.63 34.77
C LYS A 211 0.56 -23.49 33.32
N THR A 212 0.08 -24.40 32.53
CA THR A 212 0.04 -24.24 31.08
C THR A 212 -1.41 -24.06 30.65
N PHE A 213 -1.67 -23.02 29.91
CA PHE A 213 -2.99 -22.63 29.44
C PHE A 213 -2.98 -22.61 27.90
N LEU A 214 -3.78 -23.44 27.25
CA LEU A 214 -3.86 -23.55 25.81
C LEU A 214 -5.28 -23.24 25.33
N GLN A 215 -5.41 -22.26 24.44
CA GLN A 215 -6.60 -22.00 23.65
C GLN A 215 -6.39 -22.60 22.26
N HIS A 216 -7.27 -23.49 21.84
CA HIS A 216 -7.12 -24.16 20.55
C HIS A 216 -8.47 -24.31 19.87
N GLY A 217 -8.60 -23.85 18.63
CA GLY A 217 -9.82 -24.04 17.88
C GLY A 217 -9.89 -23.29 16.56
N PRO A 218 -10.97 -23.50 15.80
CA PRO A 218 -11.22 -22.75 14.58
C PRO A 218 -11.62 -21.31 14.88
N TYR A 219 -11.13 -20.44 14.01
CA TYR A 219 -11.45 -19.03 13.95
C TYR A 219 -11.97 -18.70 12.54
N THR A 220 -13.11 -18.02 12.47
CA THR A 220 -13.66 -17.56 11.20
C THR A 220 -13.93 -16.07 11.24
N MET A 221 -13.58 -15.38 10.16
CA MET A 221 -13.88 -13.96 9.98
C MET A 221 -14.61 -13.74 8.67
N THR A 222 -15.72 -13.01 8.72
CA THR A 222 -16.46 -12.54 7.55
C THR A 222 -16.58 -11.02 7.62
N TRP A 223 -16.20 -10.35 6.55
CA TRP A 223 -16.24 -8.89 6.48
C TRP A 223 -17.00 -8.44 5.24
N LYS A 224 -18.15 -7.79 5.43
CA LYS A 224 -19.05 -7.32 4.35
C LYS A 224 -19.33 -5.83 4.49
N TYR A 225 -19.14 -5.08 3.41
CA TYR A 225 -19.53 -3.69 3.33
C TYR A 225 -19.69 -3.19 1.90
N ASN A 226 -20.45 -2.09 1.74
CA ASN A 226 -20.49 -1.31 0.52
C ASN A 226 -19.73 -0.01 0.72
N GLN A 227 -19.01 0.45 -0.30
CA GLN A 227 -18.33 1.74 -0.25
C GLN A 227 -18.56 2.53 -1.53
N LEU A 228 -18.76 3.82 -1.37
CA LEU A 228 -18.90 4.81 -2.42
C LEU A 228 -17.78 5.84 -2.31
N ASN A 229 -17.06 6.02 -3.39
CA ASN A 229 -16.03 7.04 -3.52
C ASN A 229 -16.41 7.99 -4.66
N TYR A 230 -16.34 9.28 -4.41
CA TYR A 230 -16.57 10.32 -5.40
C TYR A 230 -15.32 11.18 -5.50
N SER A 231 -14.95 11.55 -6.72
CA SER A 231 -13.84 12.49 -6.95
C SER A 231 -14.29 13.54 -7.96
N ALA A 232 -13.98 14.78 -7.70
CA ALA A 232 -14.17 15.85 -8.66
C ALA A 232 -13.00 16.83 -8.58
N GLY A 233 -12.69 17.49 -9.68
CA GLY A 233 -11.62 18.48 -9.67
C GLY A 233 -11.52 19.27 -10.95
N VAL A 234 -10.71 20.34 -10.86
CA VAL A 234 -10.38 21.23 -11.95
C VAL A 234 -8.87 21.41 -12.00
N ASN A 235 -8.35 21.45 -13.21
CA ASN A 235 -7.00 21.86 -13.51
C ASN A 235 -7.05 23.02 -14.50
N TRP A 236 -6.31 24.08 -14.23
CA TRP A 236 -6.19 25.22 -15.10
C TRP A 236 -4.73 25.47 -15.45
N GLN A 237 -4.42 25.31 -16.75
CA GLN A 237 -3.16 25.64 -17.35
C GLN A 237 -3.21 27.13 -17.73
N LEU A 238 -2.70 28.01 -16.86
CA LEU A 238 -2.71 29.46 -17.06
C LEU A 238 -1.91 29.86 -18.29
N ASN A 239 -0.74 29.25 -18.47
CA ASN A 239 0.15 29.36 -19.63
C ASN A 239 1.12 28.17 -19.65
N GLU A 240 2.13 28.18 -20.53
CA GLU A 240 3.10 27.08 -20.66
C GLU A 240 3.87 26.79 -19.37
N ASN A 241 4.10 27.79 -18.53
CA ASN A 241 4.91 27.71 -17.33
C ASN A 241 4.11 27.61 -16.03
N HIS A 242 2.81 27.86 -16.04
CA HIS A 242 2.01 27.97 -14.81
C HIS A 242 0.73 27.15 -14.90
N SER A 243 0.49 26.33 -13.89
CA SER A 243 -0.75 25.58 -13.70
C SER A 243 -1.17 25.54 -12.25
N MET A 244 -2.48 25.54 -12.02
CA MET A 244 -3.08 25.39 -10.71
C MET A 244 -4.30 24.48 -10.79
N GLY A 245 -4.74 23.95 -9.67
CA GLY A 245 -5.93 23.13 -9.64
C GLY A 245 -6.40 22.83 -8.24
N ALA A 246 -7.62 22.29 -8.18
CA ALA A 246 -8.23 21.84 -6.95
C ALA A 246 -8.93 20.49 -7.20
N ARG A 247 -8.93 19.64 -6.19
CA ARG A 247 -9.59 18.34 -6.20
C ARG A 247 -10.24 18.08 -4.84
N ILE A 248 -11.39 17.44 -4.86
CA ILE A 248 -12.07 16.89 -3.70
C ILE A 248 -12.32 15.39 -3.92
N ASP A 249 -12.03 14.60 -2.91
CA ASP A 249 -12.34 13.19 -2.82
C ASP A 249 -13.24 12.97 -1.62
N LEU A 250 -14.36 12.29 -1.85
CA LEU A 250 -15.36 11.97 -0.83
C LEU A 250 -15.46 10.44 -0.71
N THR A 251 -15.42 9.93 0.50
CA THR A 251 -15.56 8.50 0.80
C THR A 251 -16.71 8.31 1.76
N HIS A 252 -17.60 7.41 1.45
CA HIS A 252 -18.74 7.05 2.31
C HIS A 252 -18.90 5.54 2.40
N ARG A 253 -18.97 5.03 3.64
CA ARG A 253 -19.34 3.65 3.95
C ARG A 253 -20.55 3.67 4.86
N PRO A 254 -21.75 3.32 4.34
CA PRO A 254 -22.97 3.29 5.16
C PRO A 254 -22.88 2.19 6.22
N LYS A 255 -23.60 2.36 7.33
CA LYS A 255 -23.66 1.42 8.48
C LYS A 255 -24.39 0.11 8.12
N SER A 256 -24.34 -0.33 6.89
CA SER A 256 -24.91 -1.59 6.40
C SER A 256 -23.90 -2.76 6.40
N GLY A 257 -22.63 -2.47 6.69
CA GLY A 257 -21.57 -3.46 6.75
C GLY A 257 -21.62 -4.23 8.07
N THR A 258 -21.39 -5.54 8.00
CA THR A 258 -21.23 -6.40 9.17
C THR A 258 -19.89 -7.11 9.09
N ASN A 259 -19.13 -7.07 10.19
CA ASN A 259 -18.01 -7.94 10.41
C ASN A 259 -18.40 -8.96 11.47
N GLN A 260 -18.27 -10.23 11.15
CA GLN A 260 -18.52 -11.33 12.07
C GLN A 260 -17.22 -12.05 12.32
N VAL A 261 -16.91 -12.27 13.57
CA VAL A 261 -15.79 -13.07 14.03
C VAL A 261 -16.32 -14.15 14.94
N ILE A 262 -15.96 -15.39 14.67
CA ILE A 262 -16.39 -16.56 15.47
C ILE A 262 -15.12 -17.27 15.90
N TYR A 263 -15.00 -17.45 17.21
CA TYR A 263 -14.06 -18.33 17.86
C TYR A 263 -14.83 -19.52 18.39
N ASP A 264 -14.32 -20.71 18.18
CA ASP A 264 -14.89 -21.98 18.66
C ASP A 264 -13.73 -22.80 19.23
N GLU A 265 -13.41 -22.56 20.51
CA GLU A 265 -12.12 -22.90 21.10
C GLU A 265 -12.28 -23.80 22.32
N ASP A 266 -11.46 -24.83 22.39
CA ASP A 266 -11.21 -25.57 23.62
C ASP A 266 -10.16 -24.83 24.47
N VAL A 267 -10.45 -24.68 25.74
CA VAL A 267 -9.56 -24.12 26.74
C VAL A 267 -9.05 -25.23 27.63
N ILE A 268 -7.73 -25.41 27.66
CA ILE A 268 -7.07 -26.53 28.29
C ILE A 268 -6.08 -26.01 29.33
N GLU A 269 -6.21 -26.41 30.61
CA GLU A 269 -5.25 -26.11 31.65
C GLU A 269 -4.53 -27.39 32.08
N ASN A 270 -3.18 -27.43 32.00
CA ASN A 270 -2.35 -28.58 32.35
C ASN A 270 -2.85 -29.90 31.73
N ASP A 271 -3.11 -29.87 30.40
CA ASP A 271 -3.64 -30.99 29.62
C ASP A 271 -5.07 -31.43 29.96
N VAL A 272 -5.79 -30.69 30.80
CA VAL A 272 -7.19 -30.96 31.16
C VAL A 272 -8.06 -29.87 30.50
N LYS A 273 -9.05 -30.27 29.72
CA LYS A 273 -10.04 -29.34 29.18
C LYS A 273 -10.89 -28.78 30.31
N ILE A 274 -10.81 -27.48 30.53
CA ILE A 274 -11.51 -26.76 31.60
C ILE A 274 -12.70 -25.97 31.10
N ASP A 275 -12.71 -25.60 29.79
CA ASP A 275 -13.79 -24.86 29.17
C ASP A 275 -13.89 -25.18 27.66
N HIS A 276 -15.04 -24.86 27.10
CA HIS A 276 -15.24 -24.75 25.66
C HIS A 276 -15.93 -23.43 25.38
N LEU A 277 -15.23 -22.51 24.73
CA LEU A 277 -15.70 -21.17 24.43
C LEU A 277 -16.18 -21.08 22.99
N TYR A 278 -17.46 -20.79 22.80
CA TYR A 278 -18.00 -20.32 21.54
C TYR A 278 -18.27 -18.82 21.65
N SER A 279 -17.49 -18.00 20.96
CA SER A 279 -17.61 -16.54 20.97
C SER A 279 -18.02 -16.05 19.57
N HIS A 280 -19.17 -15.42 19.46
CA HIS A 280 -19.68 -14.83 18.24
C HIS A 280 -19.74 -13.32 18.36
N GLN A 281 -18.80 -12.67 17.74
CA GLN A 281 -18.69 -11.22 17.69
C GLN A 281 -19.30 -10.70 16.38
N THR A 282 -20.24 -9.77 16.50
CA THR A 282 -20.83 -9.03 15.38
C THR A 282 -20.49 -7.55 15.53
N SER A 283 -19.87 -6.97 14.51
CA SER A 283 -19.55 -5.53 14.47
C SER A 283 -20.26 -4.86 13.31
N LYS A 284 -20.83 -3.69 13.54
CA LYS A 284 -21.42 -2.80 12.53
C LYS A 284 -20.52 -1.57 12.41
N GLU A 285 -19.75 -1.52 11.35
CA GLU A 285 -18.85 -0.41 11.06
C GLU A 285 -19.48 0.56 10.06
N SER A 286 -19.33 1.85 10.32
CA SER A 286 -19.65 2.92 9.36
C SER A 286 -18.46 3.87 9.25
N LYS A 287 -18.23 4.37 8.04
CA LYS A 287 -17.37 5.54 7.82
C LYS A 287 -18.28 6.70 7.44
N PRO A 288 -18.49 7.69 8.33
CA PRO A 288 -19.12 8.95 7.98
C PRO A 288 -18.44 9.56 6.77
N LEU A 289 -19.06 10.58 6.16
CA LEU A 289 -18.48 11.20 4.95
C LEU A 289 -17.05 11.69 5.21
N GLY A 290 -16.10 10.93 4.68
CA GLY A 290 -14.69 11.30 4.64
C GLY A 290 -14.46 12.30 3.52
N ILE A 291 -13.67 13.34 3.79
CA ILE A 291 -13.34 14.42 2.86
C ILE A 291 -11.82 14.51 2.78
N LEU A 292 -11.29 14.47 1.56
CA LEU A 292 -9.91 14.82 1.27
C LEU A 292 -9.89 15.86 0.16
N THR A 293 -9.28 17.01 0.41
CA THR A 293 -9.09 18.04 -0.62
C THR A 293 -7.62 18.23 -0.90
N ASN A 294 -7.29 18.66 -2.10
CA ASN A 294 -5.97 19.14 -2.44
C ASN A 294 -6.10 20.35 -3.35
N THR A 295 -5.34 21.39 -3.08
CA THR A 295 -5.07 22.49 -3.99
C THR A 295 -3.59 22.52 -4.31
N TYR A 296 -3.24 22.87 -5.54
CA TYR A 296 -1.85 22.95 -5.94
C TYR A 296 -1.58 24.15 -6.85
N TYR A 297 -0.35 24.59 -6.83
CA TYR A 297 0.26 25.45 -7.83
C TYR A 297 1.58 24.84 -8.27
N ASN A 298 1.77 24.71 -9.59
CA ASN A 298 3.02 24.24 -10.19
C ASN A 298 3.43 25.25 -11.26
N GLY A 299 4.61 25.86 -11.11
CA GLY A 299 5.02 26.94 -11.98
C GLY A 299 6.53 27.10 -12.12
N LYS A 300 6.92 27.95 -13.06
CA LYS A 300 8.30 28.28 -13.34
C LYS A 300 8.45 29.79 -13.52
N VAL A 301 9.27 30.42 -12.68
CA VAL A 301 9.62 31.85 -12.77
C VAL A 301 11.10 31.96 -13.12
N GLY A 302 11.38 32.35 -14.35
CA GLY A 302 12.75 32.28 -14.88
C GLY A 302 13.31 30.88 -14.83
N LYS A 303 14.36 30.63 -14.02
CA LYS A 303 14.96 29.30 -13.80
C LYS A 303 14.40 28.59 -12.58
N LEU A 304 13.66 29.29 -11.71
CA LEU A 304 13.12 28.73 -10.47
C LEU A 304 11.83 27.95 -10.77
N GLY A 305 11.84 26.66 -10.49
CA GLY A 305 10.65 25.81 -10.42
C GLY A 305 9.99 25.92 -9.05
N ILE A 306 8.66 25.96 -9.01
CA ILE A 306 7.86 26.05 -7.80
C ILE A 306 6.80 24.96 -7.84
N ASP A 307 6.72 24.11 -6.82
CA ASP A 307 5.64 23.14 -6.60
C ASP A 307 5.08 23.33 -5.19
N PHE A 308 3.85 23.84 -5.11
CA PHE A 308 3.13 24.07 -3.86
C PHE A 308 1.89 23.20 -3.80
N ASN A 309 1.65 22.56 -2.65
CA ASN A 309 0.47 21.75 -2.40
C ASN A 309 -0.08 22.05 -1.00
N PHE A 310 -1.39 22.07 -0.89
CA PHE A 310 -2.11 22.14 0.37
C PHE A 310 -3.20 21.06 0.39
N ASP A 311 -3.20 20.22 1.42
CA ASP A 311 -4.16 19.14 1.64
C ASP A 311 -4.95 19.41 2.93
N PHE A 312 -6.25 19.16 2.88
CA PHE A 312 -7.11 19.05 4.04
C PHE A 312 -7.81 17.68 4.03
N MET A 313 -7.80 16.98 5.17
CA MET A 313 -8.50 15.71 5.34
C MET A 313 -9.35 15.75 6.61
N LYS A 314 -10.56 15.20 6.49
CA LYS A 314 -11.45 14.91 7.62
C LYS A 314 -12.03 13.51 7.41
N GLY A 315 -11.99 12.68 8.42
CA GLY A 315 -12.56 11.34 8.37
C GLY A 315 -12.69 10.73 9.75
N GLY A 316 -13.36 9.61 9.81
CA GLY A 316 -13.57 8.87 11.04
C GLY A 316 -14.20 7.52 10.77
N THR A 317 -14.36 6.73 11.82
CA THR A 317 -15.01 5.42 11.80
C THR A 317 -15.77 5.26 13.10
N ASP A 318 -17.01 4.79 13.00
CA ASP A 318 -17.83 4.40 14.15
C ASP A 318 -18.11 2.91 14.05
N THR A 319 -17.96 2.18 15.16
CA THR A 319 -18.18 0.74 15.26
C THR A 319 -19.01 0.43 16.48
N ASP A 320 -20.14 -0.23 16.28
CA ASP A 320 -20.88 -0.89 17.34
C ASP A 320 -20.57 -2.39 17.29
N ARG A 321 -20.28 -2.98 18.43
CA ARG A 321 -19.89 -4.38 18.54
C ARG A 321 -20.69 -5.08 19.63
N GLU A 322 -21.21 -6.25 19.28
CA GLU A 322 -21.90 -7.20 20.15
C GLU A 322 -21.09 -8.48 20.17
N ASN A 323 -20.76 -8.98 21.34
CA ASN A 323 -20.10 -10.26 21.53
C ASN A 323 -20.97 -11.16 22.41
N VAL A 324 -21.39 -12.30 21.86
CA VAL A 324 -22.14 -13.34 22.54
C VAL A 324 -21.21 -14.50 22.82
N GLU A 325 -21.00 -14.82 24.08
CA GLU A 325 -20.14 -15.92 24.51
C GLU A 325 -20.95 -17.01 25.18
N GLN A 326 -20.76 -18.23 24.74
CA GLN A 326 -21.26 -19.45 25.35
C GLN A 326 -20.08 -20.27 25.86
N SER A 327 -20.08 -20.59 27.10
CA SER A 327 -19.01 -21.30 27.81
C SER A 327 -19.55 -22.28 28.80
N GLN A 328 -18.79 -23.32 29.13
CA GLN A 328 -19.16 -24.29 30.17
C GLN A 328 -19.10 -23.66 31.58
N ILE A 329 -18.28 -22.58 31.72
CA ILE A 329 -18.12 -21.89 32.99
C ILE A 329 -19.24 -20.85 33.19
N GLN A 330 -19.43 -19.98 32.18
CA GLN A 330 -20.40 -18.88 32.24
C GLN A 330 -20.65 -18.29 30.88
N ASN A 331 -21.91 -18.12 30.48
CA ASN A 331 -22.28 -17.35 29.31
C ASN A 331 -22.09 -15.85 29.57
N ASP A 332 -21.72 -15.11 28.53
CA ASP A 332 -21.52 -13.66 28.63
C ASP A 332 -22.08 -12.93 27.40
N PHE A 333 -22.46 -11.67 27.60
CA PHE A 333 -22.90 -10.77 26.55
C PHE A 333 -22.21 -9.43 26.77
N VAL A 334 -21.41 -9.00 25.80
CA VAL A 334 -20.60 -7.80 25.92
C VAL A 334 -20.92 -6.84 24.78
N LEU A 335 -21.27 -5.61 25.14
CA LEU A 335 -21.46 -4.51 24.21
C LEU A 335 -20.26 -3.56 24.28
N SER A 336 -19.75 -3.16 23.10
CA SER A 336 -18.77 -2.09 23.02
C SER A 336 -19.01 -1.17 21.82
N LYS A 337 -18.57 0.06 21.96
CA LYS A 337 -18.62 1.08 20.92
C LYS A 337 -17.26 1.74 20.79
N SER A 338 -16.77 1.89 19.59
CA SER A 338 -15.57 2.67 19.31
C SER A 338 -15.83 3.72 18.26
N GLY A 339 -15.21 4.87 18.44
CA GLY A 339 -15.30 6.00 17.51
C GLY A 339 -13.93 6.59 17.25
N THR A 340 -13.71 7.02 16.01
CA THR A 340 -12.55 7.83 15.67
C THR A 340 -12.98 9.05 14.88
N ASN A 341 -12.37 10.19 15.14
CA ASN A 341 -12.58 11.42 14.36
C ASN A 341 -11.23 12.09 14.16
N SER A 342 -10.85 12.33 12.92
CA SER A 342 -9.53 12.84 12.57
C SER A 342 -9.63 14.03 11.63
N ARG A 343 -8.74 15.01 11.83
CA ARG A 343 -8.55 16.17 10.94
C ARG A 343 -7.07 16.36 10.69
N LEU A 344 -6.72 16.65 9.42
CA LEU A 344 -5.36 16.95 8.99
C LEU A 344 -5.37 18.21 8.14
N TYR A 345 -4.41 19.07 8.39
CA TYR A 345 -3.97 20.15 7.49
C TYR A 345 -2.51 19.91 7.14
N ALA A 346 -2.19 19.92 5.85
CA ALA A 346 -0.82 19.73 5.41
C ALA A 346 -0.47 20.66 4.26
N ALA A 347 0.74 21.21 4.28
CA ALA A 347 1.28 22.07 3.22
C ALA A 347 2.68 21.62 2.85
N LYS A 348 3.02 21.68 1.56
CA LYS A 348 4.34 21.34 1.03
C LYS A 348 4.74 22.34 -0.05
N LEU A 349 5.96 22.84 0.05
CA LEU A 349 6.59 23.70 -0.94
C LEU A 349 7.91 23.09 -1.37
N VAL A 350 8.11 22.90 -2.66
CA VAL A 350 9.39 22.50 -3.27
C VAL A 350 9.83 23.58 -4.24
N LEU A 351 11.05 24.04 -4.09
CA LEU A 351 11.73 24.98 -4.97
C LEU A 351 12.87 24.26 -5.66
N SER A 352 12.88 24.30 -7.00
CA SER A 352 13.89 23.63 -7.84
C SER A 352 14.67 24.69 -8.63
N TYR A 353 15.98 24.68 -8.50
CA TYR A 353 16.84 25.63 -9.22
C TYR A 353 18.03 24.92 -9.86
N PRO A 354 18.30 25.13 -11.18
CA PRO A 354 19.46 24.56 -11.84
C PRO A 354 20.74 25.27 -11.38
N ILE A 355 21.66 24.50 -10.80
CA ILE A 355 22.97 25.00 -10.33
C ILE A 355 24.06 24.14 -10.97
N TRP A 356 25.05 24.76 -11.58
CA TRP A 356 26.19 24.12 -12.23
C TRP A 356 25.74 23.01 -13.21
N LYS A 357 26.15 21.75 -13.03
CA LYS A 357 25.77 20.57 -13.85
C LYS A 357 24.59 19.80 -13.25
N GLY A 358 23.85 20.39 -12.33
CA GLY A 358 22.80 19.71 -11.60
C GLY A 358 21.60 20.58 -11.29
N SER A 359 20.80 20.12 -10.34
CA SER A 359 19.65 20.82 -9.77
C SER A 359 19.67 20.72 -8.26
N LEU A 360 19.36 21.84 -7.61
CA LEU A 360 19.08 21.89 -6.19
C LEU A 360 17.56 21.95 -6.00
N ASP A 361 17.04 20.98 -5.27
CA ASP A 361 15.66 20.97 -4.76
C ASP A 361 15.70 21.27 -3.27
N ALA A 362 15.01 22.31 -2.83
CA ALA A 362 14.90 22.67 -1.41
C ALA A 362 13.46 23.01 -1.06
N GLY A 363 13.05 22.76 0.17
CA GLY A 363 11.66 23.01 0.53
C GLY A 363 11.31 22.73 1.97
N THR A 364 10.01 22.83 2.23
CA THR A 364 9.41 22.57 3.55
C THR A 364 8.13 21.79 3.39
N GLU A 365 7.80 20.99 4.40
CA GLU A 365 6.54 20.27 4.52
C GLU A 365 6.04 20.38 5.95
N MET A 366 4.76 20.68 6.14
CA MET A 366 4.14 20.82 7.46
C MET A 366 2.87 19.99 7.50
N SER A 367 2.61 19.32 8.60
CA SER A 367 1.36 18.62 8.86
C SER A 367 0.89 18.83 10.30
N PHE A 368 -0.41 19.03 10.48
CA PHE A 368 -1.05 19.27 11.76
C PHE A 368 -2.26 18.34 11.86
N VAL A 369 -2.22 17.43 12.82
CA VAL A 369 -3.25 16.41 13.06
C VAL A 369 -3.91 16.62 14.39
N LYS A 370 -5.23 16.51 14.40
CA LYS A 370 -6.00 16.25 15.61
C LYS A 370 -6.86 15.01 15.38
N ARG A 371 -6.74 14.04 16.28
CA ARG A 371 -7.53 12.81 16.31
C ARG A 371 -8.10 12.59 17.68
N ASN A 372 -9.38 12.24 17.75
CA ASN A 372 -10.03 11.76 18.94
C ASN A 372 -10.38 10.29 18.76
N ASN A 373 -10.08 9.45 19.77
CA ASN A 373 -10.42 8.04 19.84
C ASN A 373 -11.28 7.81 21.08
N THR A 374 -12.46 7.23 20.89
CA THR A 374 -13.35 6.85 21.99
C THR A 374 -13.55 5.33 22.01
N TYR A 375 -13.56 4.75 23.20
CA TYR A 375 -13.94 3.36 23.41
C TYR A 375 -14.80 3.26 24.67
N TRP A 376 -15.98 2.70 24.50
CA TRP A 376 -16.92 2.42 25.58
C TRP A 376 -17.26 0.93 25.57
N ILE A 377 -17.33 0.34 26.76
CA ILE A 377 -17.69 -1.06 26.98
C ILE A 377 -18.56 -1.17 28.22
N ASP A 378 -19.54 -2.07 28.19
CA ASP A 378 -20.43 -2.35 29.34
C ASP A 378 -19.79 -3.23 30.44
N LYS A 379 -18.58 -3.72 30.22
CA LYS A 379 -17.85 -4.57 31.14
C LYS A 379 -17.04 -3.72 32.14
N VAL A 380 -17.40 -3.76 33.42
CA VAL A 380 -16.83 -2.91 34.48
C VAL A 380 -15.32 -3.12 34.69
N THR A 381 -14.80 -4.29 34.31
CA THR A 381 -13.37 -4.64 34.49
C THR A 381 -12.45 -3.99 33.45
N ILE A 382 -12.99 -3.36 32.40
CA ILE A 382 -12.24 -2.70 31.34
C ILE A 382 -12.61 -1.22 31.36
N ALA A 383 -11.60 -0.36 31.41
CA ALA A 383 -11.82 1.09 31.41
C ALA A 383 -12.31 1.60 30.06
N ASN A 384 -13.20 2.57 30.07
CA ASN A 384 -13.53 3.36 28.90
C ASN A 384 -12.36 4.28 28.55
N THR A 385 -12.28 4.72 27.28
CA THR A 385 -11.23 5.61 26.79
C THR A 385 -11.82 6.77 26.02
N ASP A 386 -11.31 7.98 26.26
CA ASP A 386 -11.56 9.18 25.46
C ASP A 386 -10.24 9.93 25.26
N ALA A 387 -9.50 9.52 24.23
CA ALA A 387 -8.14 9.98 24.00
C ALA A 387 -8.06 10.97 22.83
N ASP A 388 -7.50 12.14 23.10
CA ASP A 388 -7.12 13.14 22.11
C ASP A 388 -5.64 12.98 21.73
N ILE A 389 -5.36 12.85 20.44
CA ILE A 389 -4.01 12.78 19.88
C ILE A 389 -3.80 14.01 19.00
N LYS A 390 -2.74 14.78 19.27
CA LYS A 390 -2.29 15.88 18.43
C LYS A 390 -0.87 15.60 17.97
N GLU A 391 -0.65 15.63 16.67
CA GLU A 391 0.68 15.48 16.10
C GLU A 391 0.95 16.62 15.12
N ASN A 392 2.01 17.37 15.39
CA ASN A 392 2.48 18.45 14.54
C ASN A 392 3.86 18.08 14.02
N ASN A 393 4.04 18.04 12.70
CA ASN A 393 5.33 17.78 12.07
C ASN A 393 5.70 18.93 11.16
N ILE A 394 6.92 19.46 11.31
CA ILE A 394 7.52 20.49 10.46
C ILE A 394 8.85 19.95 9.93
N ALA A 395 8.96 19.91 8.61
CA ALA A 395 10.14 19.41 7.94
C ALA A 395 10.76 20.47 7.02
N ALA A 396 12.09 20.47 6.96
CA ALA A 396 12.87 21.21 5.97
C ALA A 396 13.82 20.23 5.27
N PHE A 397 14.02 20.41 3.96
CA PHE A 397 14.90 19.53 3.20
C PHE A 397 15.64 20.28 2.09
N ALA A 398 16.79 19.70 1.72
CA ALA A 398 17.54 20.09 0.53
C ALA A 398 18.17 18.85 -0.09
N GLU A 399 18.15 18.78 -1.42
CA GLU A 399 18.75 17.70 -2.21
C GLU A 399 19.45 18.30 -3.44
N TYR A 400 20.67 17.92 -3.68
CA TYR A 400 21.42 18.31 -4.88
C TYR A 400 21.71 17.07 -5.71
N GLY A 401 21.27 17.10 -6.98
CA GLY A 401 21.58 16.08 -7.98
C GLY A 401 22.49 16.64 -9.06
N CYS A 402 23.52 15.91 -9.44
CA CYS A 402 24.53 16.32 -10.43
C CYS A 402 24.80 15.24 -11.46
N ASP A 403 25.01 15.64 -12.72
CA ASP A 403 25.42 14.78 -13.83
C ASP A 403 26.88 15.07 -14.22
N PHE A 404 27.73 14.08 -13.99
CA PHE A 404 29.15 14.14 -14.37
C PHE A 404 29.42 13.53 -15.75
N GLY A 405 28.38 13.33 -16.56
CA GLY A 405 28.45 12.74 -17.91
C GLY A 405 28.92 11.29 -17.87
N LYS A 406 30.06 10.97 -18.49
CA LYS A 406 30.61 9.60 -18.51
C LYS A 406 30.95 9.03 -17.13
N TRP A 407 31.15 9.89 -16.15
CA TRP A 407 31.48 9.52 -14.77
C TRP A 407 30.23 9.21 -13.94
N GLY A 408 29.03 9.36 -14.53
CA GLY A 408 27.79 9.01 -13.86
C GLY A 408 27.04 10.18 -13.25
N GLN A 409 26.03 9.83 -12.45
CA GLN A 409 25.12 10.75 -11.78
C GLN A 409 25.19 10.52 -10.28
N ALA A 410 25.23 11.61 -9.49
CA ALA A 410 25.20 11.54 -8.05
C ALA A 410 24.09 12.44 -7.49
N SER A 411 23.49 12.05 -6.37
CA SER A 411 22.66 12.93 -5.57
C SER A 411 23.00 12.78 -4.09
N ALA A 412 22.82 13.87 -3.35
CA ALA A 412 22.91 13.90 -1.90
C ALA A 412 21.83 14.84 -1.35
N GLY A 413 21.14 14.42 -0.32
CA GLY A 413 20.07 15.17 0.30
C GLY A 413 20.01 14.99 1.80
N LEU A 414 19.45 15.97 2.47
CA LEU A 414 19.22 15.96 3.90
C LEU A 414 17.82 16.50 4.19
N ARG A 415 17.10 15.79 5.04
CA ARG A 415 15.80 16.21 5.58
C ARG A 415 15.89 16.27 7.10
N TYR A 416 15.40 17.34 7.66
CA TYR A 416 15.19 17.51 9.09
C TYR A 416 13.70 17.53 9.38
N GLU A 417 13.27 16.87 10.44
CA GLU A 417 11.91 16.86 10.92
C GLU A 417 11.86 17.16 12.42
N HIS A 418 10.98 18.09 12.78
CA HIS A 418 10.61 18.38 14.16
C HIS A 418 9.17 17.95 14.38
N THR A 419 8.95 16.97 15.26
CA THR A 419 7.62 16.39 15.55
C THR A 419 7.26 16.63 17.02
N LEU A 420 6.09 17.21 17.24
CA LEU A 420 5.45 17.32 18.55
C LEU A 420 4.26 16.37 18.60
N LEU A 421 4.24 15.47 19.57
CA LEU A 421 3.16 14.51 19.81
C LEU A 421 2.61 14.71 21.24
N ASP A 422 1.32 15.02 21.32
CA ASP A 422 0.54 15.04 22.55
C ASP A 422 -0.49 13.91 22.51
N TYR A 423 -0.53 13.10 23.54
CA TYR A 423 -1.56 12.10 23.79
C TYR A 423 -2.18 12.39 25.16
N ASP A 424 -3.49 12.51 25.22
CA ASP A 424 -4.24 12.87 26.41
C ASP A 424 -5.49 11.98 26.48
N ASP A 425 -5.54 11.05 27.44
CA ASP A 425 -6.71 10.21 27.73
C ASP A 425 -7.41 10.71 28.98
N ALA A 426 -8.42 11.53 28.80
CA ALA A 426 -9.20 12.13 29.86
C ALA A 426 -9.92 11.11 30.77
N SER A 427 -10.16 9.88 30.27
CA SER A 427 -10.84 8.83 31.04
C SER A 427 -9.91 8.09 32.03
N ASN A 428 -8.60 8.07 31.73
CA ASN A 428 -7.61 7.31 32.46
C ASN A 428 -6.53 8.18 33.12
N ASP A 429 -6.64 9.52 33.01
CA ASP A 429 -5.65 10.49 33.53
C ASP A 429 -4.23 10.21 32.99
N ASP A 430 -4.14 9.74 31.73
CA ASP A 430 -2.89 9.41 31.05
C ASP A 430 -2.51 10.50 30.06
N TYR A 431 -1.32 11.07 30.25
CA TYR A 431 -0.80 12.15 29.42
C TYR A 431 0.63 11.89 28.96
N LEU A 432 0.87 12.01 27.67
CA LEU A 432 2.20 11.94 27.07
C LEU A 432 2.45 13.19 26.23
N HIS A 433 3.56 13.87 26.51
CA HIS A 433 4.12 14.90 25.64
C HIS A 433 5.50 14.47 25.13
N ARG A 434 5.69 14.50 23.81
CA ARG A 434 6.96 14.10 23.21
C ARG A 434 7.36 15.09 22.11
N SER A 435 8.59 15.60 22.21
CA SER A 435 9.25 16.41 21.19
C SER A 435 10.40 15.60 20.58
N MET A 436 10.47 15.54 19.25
CA MET A 436 11.45 14.73 18.52
C MET A 436 12.07 15.56 17.39
N ASP A 437 13.41 15.56 17.36
CA ASP A 437 14.22 16.17 16.32
C ASP A 437 15.00 15.09 15.58
N GLU A 438 14.73 14.91 14.28
CA GLU A 438 15.31 13.81 13.52
C GLU A 438 15.88 14.27 12.18
N TRP A 439 17.01 13.66 11.78
CA TRP A 439 17.73 13.94 10.54
C TRP A 439 17.75 12.71 9.65
N PHE A 440 17.42 12.89 8.37
CA PHE A 440 17.28 11.83 7.38
C PHE A 440 18.15 12.10 6.15
N PRO A 441 19.46 11.68 6.19
CA PRO A 441 20.35 11.77 5.05
C PRO A 441 19.99 10.77 3.98
N THR A 442 20.18 11.16 2.71
CA THR A 442 20.07 10.31 1.52
C THR A 442 21.25 10.58 0.59
N ALA A 443 21.73 9.53 -0.08
CA ALA A 443 22.77 9.67 -1.10
C ALA A 443 22.56 8.60 -2.19
N SER A 444 22.88 8.93 -3.43
CA SER A 444 22.92 7.95 -4.51
C SER A 444 24.01 8.25 -5.53
N TYR A 445 24.52 7.20 -6.15
CA TYR A 445 25.45 7.28 -7.28
C TYR A 445 25.12 6.22 -8.31
N ALA A 446 25.06 6.61 -9.58
CA ALA A 446 24.79 5.70 -10.69
C ALA A 446 25.78 5.95 -11.83
N VAL A 447 26.29 4.87 -12.42
CA VAL A 447 27.27 4.90 -13.50
C VAL A 447 27.03 3.79 -14.51
N THR A 448 27.45 4.00 -15.76
CA THR A 448 27.44 2.98 -16.80
C THR A 448 28.86 2.46 -17.00
N LEU A 449 29.08 1.18 -16.70
CA LEU A 449 30.34 0.47 -16.84
C LEU A 449 30.28 -0.46 -18.05
N GLY A 450 30.73 0.01 -19.21
CA GLY A 450 30.59 -0.72 -20.47
C GLY A 450 29.10 -0.95 -20.83
N LYS A 451 28.61 -2.19 -20.70
CA LYS A 451 27.21 -2.56 -21.00
C LYS A 451 26.36 -2.72 -19.73
N VAL A 452 26.95 -2.63 -18.57
CA VAL A 452 26.29 -2.78 -17.26
C VAL A 452 26.05 -1.40 -16.67
N GLN A 453 24.86 -1.14 -16.20
CA GLN A 453 24.53 0.03 -15.41
C GLN A 453 24.52 -0.38 -13.93
N ALA A 454 25.19 0.39 -13.10
CA ALA A 454 25.29 0.17 -11.66
C ALA A 454 24.83 1.40 -10.90
N GLY A 455 24.03 1.20 -9.86
CA GLY A 455 23.55 2.26 -8.98
C GLY A 455 23.65 1.82 -7.52
N LEU A 456 24.20 2.68 -6.67
CA LEU A 456 24.26 2.49 -5.23
C LEU A 456 23.51 3.63 -4.56
N SER A 457 22.64 3.31 -3.61
CA SER A 457 21.88 4.30 -2.85
C SER A 457 21.88 3.98 -1.36
N TYR A 458 21.92 5.03 -0.56
CA TYR A 458 21.80 4.98 0.90
C TYR A 458 20.69 5.91 1.35
N SER A 459 19.92 5.48 2.35
CA SER A 459 18.97 6.34 3.06
C SER A 459 18.85 5.95 4.53
N LEU A 460 18.57 6.96 5.37
CA LEU A 460 17.98 6.76 6.69
C LEU A 460 16.52 7.13 6.58
N LYS A 461 15.64 6.23 6.97
CA LYS A 461 14.17 6.35 6.96
C LYS A 461 13.60 6.05 8.33
N THR A 462 12.34 6.33 8.52
CA THR A 462 11.60 6.03 9.76
C THR A 462 10.28 5.33 9.45
N GLU A 463 9.76 4.56 10.41
CA GLU A 463 8.37 4.12 10.46
C GLU A 463 7.79 4.62 11.76
N ARG A 464 6.74 5.46 11.70
CA ARG A 464 6.05 5.95 12.88
C ARG A 464 4.95 4.98 13.29
N PRO A 465 4.70 4.77 14.59
CA PRO A 465 3.58 3.95 15.04
C PRO A 465 2.26 4.43 14.42
N SER A 466 1.40 3.50 14.04
CA SER A 466 0.04 3.86 13.65
C SER A 466 -0.72 4.44 14.85
N PHE A 467 -1.70 5.30 14.61
CA PHE A 467 -2.54 5.83 15.70
C PHE A 467 -3.33 4.73 16.42
N PHE A 468 -3.61 3.62 15.73
CA PHE A 468 -4.19 2.43 16.34
C PHE A 468 -3.20 1.77 17.33
N ALA A 469 -1.95 1.58 16.92
CA ALA A 469 -0.94 0.96 17.76
C ALA A 469 -0.59 1.81 19.00
N MET A 470 -0.79 3.12 18.95
CA MET A 470 -0.57 4.05 20.07
C MET A 470 -1.78 4.19 21.02
N ASN A 471 -2.95 3.67 20.65
CA ASN A 471 -4.15 3.81 21.47
C ASN A 471 -4.12 2.83 22.65
N ASP A 472 -3.95 3.31 23.86
CA ASP A 472 -3.84 2.50 25.09
C ASP A 472 -5.16 1.84 25.53
N ALA A 473 -6.28 2.11 24.83
CA ALA A 473 -7.57 1.48 25.09
C ALA A 473 -7.45 -0.05 25.06
N VAL A 474 -7.86 -0.70 26.15
CA VAL A 474 -7.96 -2.16 26.22
C VAL A 474 -9.26 -2.59 25.55
N THR A 475 -9.12 -3.28 24.42
CA THR A 475 -10.24 -3.78 23.62
C THR A 475 -10.54 -5.23 24.00
N TYR A 476 -11.82 -5.54 24.23
CA TYR A 476 -12.29 -6.89 24.48
C TYR A 476 -12.38 -7.68 23.17
N ILE A 477 -11.67 -8.80 23.07
CA ILE A 477 -11.74 -9.75 21.95
C ILE A 477 -12.56 -10.97 22.35
N SER A 478 -12.19 -11.60 23.46
CA SER A 478 -12.93 -12.69 24.10
C SER A 478 -12.64 -12.70 25.59
N ARG A 479 -13.29 -13.57 26.34
CA ARG A 479 -13.00 -13.79 27.77
C ARG A 479 -11.51 -14.02 28.05
N TYR A 480 -10.83 -14.71 27.16
CA TYR A 480 -9.45 -15.12 27.33
C TYR A 480 -8.45 -14.28 26.52
N THR A 481 -8.92 -13.32 25.72
CA THR A 481 -8.06 -12.49 24.88
C THR A 481 -8.47 -11.04 24.91
N LEU A 482 -7.55 -10.18 25.30
CA LEU A 482 -7.67 -8.72 25.28
C LEU A 482 -6.61 -8.15 24.33
N GLN A 483 -6.86 -6.96 23.79
CA GLN A 483 -5.90 -6.26 22.94
C GLN A 483 -5.77 -4.80 23.38
N ALA A 484 -4.52 -4.28 23.39
CA ALA A 484 -4.24 -2.86 23.66
C ALA A 484 -3.17 -2.33 22.70
N GLY A 485 -3.13 -1.02 22.53
CA GLY A 485 -2.00 -0.33 21.95
C GLY A 485 -0.92 0.00 22.98
N ASN A 486 -0.06 0.96 22.64
CA ASN A 486 1.00 1.44 23.51
C ASN A 486 1.41 2.85 23.10
N SER A 487 0.99 3.86 23.86
CA SER A 487 1.32 5.28 23.62
C SER A 487 2.83 5.55 23.71
N GLN A 488 3.60 4.68 24.39
CA GLN A 488 5.04 4.81 24.60
C GLN A 488 5.89 4.32 23.40
N LEU A 489 5.26 3.86 22.33
CA LEU A 489 5.99 3.39 21.15
C LEU A 489 6.91 4.47 20.58
N LYS A 490 8.14 4.07 20.23
CA LYS A 490 9.15 4.89 19.55
C LYS A 490 9.11 4.63 18.06
N ASN A 491 9.53 5.64 17.29
CA ASN A 491 9.71 5.50 15.85
C ASN A 491 10.76 4.42 15.53
N GLU A 492 10.49 3.59 14.53
CA GLU A 492 11.54 2.75 13.93
C GLU A 492 12.54 3.63 13.19
N ARG A 493 13.80 3.21 13.15
CA ARG A 493 14.87 3.85 12.38
C ARG A 493 15.51 2.85 11.44
N ILE A 494 15.34 3.07 10.15
CA ILE A 494 15.67 2.13 9.09
C ILE A 494 16.83 2.72 8.26
N ARG A 495 18.03 2.13 8.37
CA ARG A 495 19.17 2.41 7.49
C ARG A 495 19.17 1.42 6.36
N ASP A 496 19.21 1.90 5.15
CA ASP A 496 19.14 1.09 3.96
C ASP A 496 20.27 1.41 2.98
N LEU A 497 20.99 0.38 2.55
CA LEU A 497 21.97 0.45 1.49
C LEU A 497 21.54 -0.48 0.37
N THR A 498 21.24 0.06 -0.83
CA THR A 498 20.74 -0.71 -1.97
C THR A 498 21.66 -0.58 -3.18
N LEU A 499 22.06 -1.71 -3.75
CA LEU A 499 22.79 -1.86 -5.01
C LEU A 499 21.82 -2.33 -6.10
N ASN A 500 21.77 -1.61 -7.23
CA ASN A 500 21.02 -1.99 -8.42
C ASN A 500 21.97 -2.19 -9.60
N LEU A 501 21.84 -3.31 -10.31
CA LEU A 501 22.56 -3.61 -11.54
C LEU A 501 21.57 -3.88 -12.67
N ALA A 502 21.78 -3.29 -13.83
CA ALA A 502 20.95 -3.52 -15.01
C ALA A 502 21.84 -3.87 -16.23
N TRP A 503 21.51 -4.98 -16.89
CA TRP A 503 22.14 -5.41 -18.12
C TRP A 503 21.13 -6.06 -19.07
N LYS A 504 20.81 -5.38 -20.16
CA LYS A 504 19.80 -5.82 -21.12
C LYS A 504 18.44 -6.12 -20.44
N TRP A 505 18.05 -7.41 -20.38
CA TRP A 505 16.82 -7.91 -19.79
C TRP A 505 17.04 -8.53 -18.39
N ILE A 506 18.23 -8.36 -17.82
CA ILE A 506 18.61 -8.86 -16.48
C ILE A 506 18.78 -7.67 -15.55
N ASN A 507 18.10 -7.70 -14.41
CA ASN A 507 18.23 -6.70 -13.36
C ASN A 507 18.45 -7.40 -12.02
N LEU A 508 19.42 -6.92 -11.25
CA LEU A 508 19.70 -7.37 -9.89
C LEU A 508 19.51 -6.19 -8.94
N SER A 509 18.75 -6.39 -7.88
CA SER A 509 18.65 -5.46 -6.75
C SER A 509 19.08 -6.20 -5.48
N ALA A 510 20.04 -5.68 -4.74
CA ALA A 510 20.49 -6.23 -3.46
C ALA A 510 20.46 -5.12 -2.42
N SER A 511 19.92 -5.38 -1.24
CA SER A 511 19.85 -4.40 -0.15
C SER A 511 20.26 -4.99 1.19
N TYR A 512 20.92 -4.16 1.98
CA TYR A 512 21.19 -4.39 3.39
C TYR A 512 20.45 -3.34 4.20
N GLU A 513 19.58 -3.82 5.09
CA GLU A 513 18.74 -3.00 5.94
C GLU A 513 19.08 -3.25 7.42
N HIS A 514 19.10 -2.17 8.21
CA HIS A 514 19.31 -2.21 9.64
C HIS A 514 18.24 -1.39 10.33
N THR A 515 17.25 -2.10 10.94
CA THR A 515 16.07 -1.52 11.62
C THR A 515 16.26 -1.54 13.12
N LYS A 516 16.22 -0.37 13.75
CA LYS A 516 16.19 -0.21 15.21
C LYS A 516 14.78 0.13 15.66
N ASN A 517 14.44 -0.30 16.90
CA ASN A 517 13.14 -0.09 17.51
C ASN A 517 11.98 -0.65 16.68
N ALA A 518 12.18 -1.79 16.00
CA ALA A 518 11.13 -2.41 15.20
C ALA A 518 9.86 -2.59 16.05
N ILE A 519 8.72 -2.16 15.51
CA ILE A 519 7.42 -2.26 16.19
C ILE A 519 6.82 -3.61 15.89
N ILE A 520 6.54 -4.38 16.92
CA ILE A 520 5.98 -5.72 16.83
C ILE A 520 4.76 -5.88 17.70
N GLN A 521 3.89 -6.80 17.33
CA GLN A 521 2.84 -7.30 18.18
C GLN A 521 3.43 -8.34 19.14
N TRP A 522 3.09 -8.23 20.42
CA TRP A 522 3.61 -9.06 21.49
C TRP A 522 2.47 -9.54 22.36
N THR A 523 2.57 -10.76 22.83
CA THR A 523 1.60 -11.36 23.75
C THR A 523 2.18 -11.43 25.15
N GLU A 524 1.42 -11.02 26.14
CA GLU A 524 1.78 -11.09 27.57
C GLU A 524 0.59 -11.56 28.40
N ILE A 525 0.87 -12.05 29.60
CA ILE A 525 -0.18 -12.45 30.56
C ILE A 525 -0.83 -11.17 31.10
N ASN A 526 -2.15 -11.09 31.08
CA ASN A 526 -2.85 -9.96 31.66
C ASN A 526 -2.74 -10.03 33.19
N THR A 527 -2.10 -9.05 33.80
CA THR A 527 -1.93 -8.99 35.26
C THR A 527 -3.22 -8.73 36.03
N ALA A 528 -4.20 -8.07 35.41
CA ALA A 528 -5.50 -7.78 36.00
C ALA A 528 -6.48 -8.96 35.90
N GLN A 529 -6.39 -9.74 34.84
CA GLN A 529 -7.18 -10.94 34.59
C GLN A 529 -6.23 -12.09 34.23
N LYS A 530 -5.81 -12.83 35.26
CA LYS A 530 -4.70 -13.82 35.16
C LYS A 530 -4.91 -14.97 34.18
N ASP A 531 -6.14 -15.20 33.74
CA ASP A 531 -6.47 -16.24 32.75
C ASP A 531 -6.64 -15.68 31.33
N ALA A 532 -6.33 -14.40 31.10
CA ALA A 532 -6.44 -13.76 29.80
C ALA A 532 -5.07 -13.34 29.25
N THR A 533 -4.91 -13.55 27.97
CA THR A 533 -3.79 -13.06 27.17
C THR A 533 -4.02 -11.61 26.77
N LEU A 534 -3.01 -10.75 26.94
CA LEU A 534 -3.01 -9.37 26.44
C LEU A 534 -2.11 -9.26 25.21
N VAL A 535 -2.71 -8.95 24.08
CA VAL A 535 -2.00 -8.66 22.83
C VAL A 535 -1.68 -7.17 22.78
N LYS A 536 -0.40 -6.81 22.74
CA LYS A 536 0.07 -5.42 22.82
C LYS A 536 1.16 -5.12 21.77
N HIS A 537 1.33 -3.85 21.40
CA HIS A 537 2.46 -3.44 20.57
C HIS A 537 3.65 -3.02 21.44
N ARG A 538 4.86 -3.38 21.01
CA ARG A 538 6.12 -2.92 21.63
C ARG A 538 7.24 -2.72 20.62
N ASN A 539 8.26 -1.95 20.98
CA ASN A 539 9.49 -1.89 20.22
C ASN A 539 10.41 -3.04 20.61
N LEU A 540 11.09 -3.64 19.62
CA LEU A 540 12.18 -4.56 19.89
C LEU A 540 13.42 -3.81 20.36
N ASP A 541 14.07 -4.32 21.42
CA ASP A 541 15.32 -3.77 21.95
C ASP A 541 16.50 -4.06 21.02
N LYS A 542 16.45 -5.21 20.34
CA LYS A 542 17.49 -5.63 19.39
C LYS A 542 17.18 -5.17 17.96
N PRO A 543 18.18 -4.67 17.23
CA PRO A 543 17.98 -4.31 15.83
C PRO A 543 17.81 -5.56 14.97
N ILE A 544 16.97 -5.43 13.95
CA ILE A 544 16.84 -6.42 12.88
C ILE A 544 17.79 -6.00 11.75
N LYS A 545 18.62 -6.94 11.27
CA LYS A 545 19.43 -6.75 10.07
C LYS A 545 18.88 -7.66 8.98
N THR A 546 18.56 -7.11 7.83
CA THR A 546 17.97 -7.87 6.71
C THR A 546 18.84 -7.73 5.47
N LEU A 547 19.21 -8.86 4.88
CA LEU A 547 19.85 -8.94 3.57
C LEU A 547 18.84 -9.48 2.57
N SER A 548 18.58 -8.70 1.50
CA SER A 548 17.66 -9.10 0.43
C SER A 548 18.36 -9.03 -0.92
N ALA A 549 18.09 -9.97 -1.80
CA ALA A 549 18.55 -9.95 -3.17
C ALA A 549 17.47 -10.45 -4.13
N TYR A 550 17.24 -9.73 -5.23
CA TYR A 550 16.21 -10.02 -6.21
C TYR A 550 16.78 -9.94 -7.62
N LEU A 551 16.70 -11.04 -8.36
CA LEU A 551 17.09 -11.15 -9.76
C LEU A 551 15.82 -11.13 -10.63
N SER A 552 15.65 -10.09 -11.43
CA SER A 552 14.54 -9.94 -12.37
C SER A 552 14.99 -10.20 -13.80
N LEU A 553 14.25 -11.05 -14.52
CA LEU A 553 14.51 -11.49 -15.88
C LEU A 553 13.31 -11.12 -16.77
N THR A 554 13.53 -10.37 -17.86
CA THR A 554 12.45 -9.90 -18.74
C THR A 554 12.70 -10.23 -20.22
N PRO A 555 12.97 -11.51 -20.60
CA PRO A 555 13.16 -11.90 -21.98
C PRO A 555 11.86 -11.87 -22.77
N ARG A 556 11.98 -11.71 -24.11
CA ARG A 556 10.88 -11.82 -25.06
C ARG A 556 11.29 -12.66 -26.26
N VAL A 557 10.46 -13.63 -26.60
CA VAL A 557 10.67 -14.50 -27.79
C VAL A 557 9.34 -14.62 -28.57
N GLY A 558 9.27 -13.98 -29.70
CA GLY A 558 8.08 -13.99 -30.56
C GLY A 558 6.84 -13.44 -29.84
N ILE A 559 5.82 -14.26 -29.67
CA ILE A 559 4.56 -13.93 -28.97
C ILE A 559 4.68 -14.00 -27.46
N TRP A 560 5.68 -14.70 -26.93
CA TRP A 560 5.89 -14.92 -25.51
C TRP A 560 6.80 -13.86 -24.90
N SER A 561 6.38 -13.36 -23.74
CA SER A 561 7.15 -12.47 -22.88
C SER A 561 7.10 -12.99 -21.46
N LEU A 562 8.26 -13.12 -20.82
CA LEU A 562 8.40 -13.50 -19.44
C LEU A 562 8.79 -12.26 -18.61
N ASN A 563 8.20 -12.11 -17.44
CA ASN A 563 8.77 -11.34 -16.35
C ASN A 563 8.89 -12.27 -15.14
N ALA A 564 10.12 -12.67 -14.82
CA ALA A 564 10.41 -13.52 -13.69
C ALA A 564 11.27 -12.78 -12.68
N THR A 565 10.93 -12.92 -11.40
CA THR A 565 11.76 -12.43 -10.28
C THR A 565 12.04 -13.59 -9.34
N LEU A 566 13.33 -13.79 -9.05
CA LEU A 566 13.84 -14.73 -8.05
C LEU A 566 14.36 -13.91 -6.88
N GLY A 567 13.88 -14.16 -5.69
CA GLY A 567 14.23 -13.40 -4.49
C GLY A 567 14.68 -14.29 -3.34
N ILE A 568 15.60 -13.76 -2.57
CA ILE A 568 15.98 -14.25 -1.26
C ILE A 568 15.98 -13.10 -0.27
N GLU A 569 15.43 -13.34 0.91
CA GLU A 569 15.44 -12.43 2.04
C GLU A 569 15.85 -13.20 3.27
N LYS A 570 16.87 -12.72 3.98
CA LYS A 570 17.34 -13.29 5.23
C LYS A 570 17.55 -12.19 6.26
N GLN A 571 16.90 -12.32 7.38
CA GLN A 571 17.11 -11.47 8.54
C GLN A 571 18.09 -12.11 9.52
N ASP A 572 18.78 -11.28 10.31
CA ASP A 572 19.58 -11.64 11.47
C ASP A 572 18.84 -11.05 12.70
N LEU A 573 18.05 -11.90 13.34
CA LEU A 573 17.30 -11.59 14.55
C LEU A 573 17.25 -12.79 15.46
N TYR A 574 17.43 -12.56 16.74
CA TYR A 574 17.14 -13.54 17.77
C TYR A 574 16.51 -12.84 18.98
N LEU A 575 15.66 -13.56 19.69
CA LEU A 575 15.03 -13.12 20.91
C LEU A 575 15.67 -13.91 22.07
N ASP A 576 16.11 -13.22 23.11
CA ASP A 576 16.39 -13.86 24.39
C ASP A 576 15.06 -13.82 25.16
N VAL A 577 14.45 -14.96 25.34
CA VAL A 577 13.14 -15.12 25.98
C VAL A 577 13.25 -15.88 27.27
N GLU A 578 12.30 -15.63 28.16
CA GLU A 578 12.17 -16.30 29.43
C GLU A 578 10.87 -17.13 29.43
N GLY A 579 11.00 -18.40 29.76
CA GLY A 579 9.90 -19.33 29.94
C GLY A 579 9.72 -19.72 31.39
N PRO A 580 8.83 -20.69 31.70
CA PRO A 580 8.56 -21.18 33.04
C PRO A 580 9.82 -21.53 33.84
N HIS A 581 9.78 -21.33 35.15
CA HIS A 581 10.88 -21.58 36.09
C HIS A 581 12.15 -20.77 35.79
N ASN A 582 11.98 -19.54 35.26
CA ASN A 582 13.09 -18.66 34.85
C ASN A 582 14.02 -19.31 33.79
N HIS A 583 13.48 -20.26 33.01
CA HIS A 583 14.24 -20.89 31.93
C HIS A 583 14.50 -19.89 30.82
N GLN A 584 15.73 -19.41 30.72
CA GLN A 584 16.14 -18.49 29.64
C GLN A 584 16.68 -19.26 28.45
N TYR A 585 16.19 -18.95 27.26
CA TYR A 585 16.66 -19.52 26.02
C TYR A 585 16.59 -18.54 24.87
N ARG A 586 17.18 -18.91 23.75
CA ARG A 586 17.24 -18.07 22.57
C ARG A 586 16.40 -18.65 21.45
N VAL A 587 15.51 -17.82 20.91
CA VAL A 587 14.71 -18.11 19.71
C VAL A 587 15.35 -17.42 18.50
N TYR A 588 15.79 -18.19 17.51
CA TYR A 588 16.38 -17.65 16.29
C TYR A 588 15.28 -17.41 15.24
N CYS A 589 15.17 -16.16 14.78
CA CYS A 589 14.23 -15.72 13.76
C CYS A 589 15.00 -15.38 12.47
N ASP A 590 15.81 -16.32 11.95
CA ASP A 590 16.79 -16.07 10.89
C ASP A 590 16.68 -16.96 9.65
N LYS A 591 15.63 -17.77 9.58
CA LYS A 591 15.42 -18.65 8.41
C LYS A 591 15.08 -17.84 7.17
N PRO A 592 15.81 -18.02 6.05
CA PRO A 592 15.59 -17.26 4.84
C PRO A 592 14.24 -17.58 4.19
N THR A 593 13.68 -16.58 3.51
CA THR A 593 12.50 -16.71 2.65
C THR A 593 12.92 -16.61 1.20
N TYR A 594 12.46 -17.55 0.36
CA TYR A 594 12.67 -17.54 -1.09
C TYR A 594 11.37 -17.16 -1.80
N THR A 595 11.48 -16.32 -2.81
CA THR A 595 10.34 -15.87 -3.61
C THR A 595 10.60 -16.13 -5.09
N VAL A 596 9.60 -16.67 -5.79
CA VAL A 596 9.61 -16.81 -7.25
C VAL A 596 8.31 -16.26 -7.81
N ASN A 597 8.39 -15.20 -8.59
CA ASN A 597 7.26 -14.66 -9.33
C ASN A 597 7.57 -14.82 -10.83
N ALA A 598 6.68 -15.43 -11.59
CA ALA A 598 6.83 -15.62 -13.03
C ALA A 598 5.52 -15.28 -13.74
N PHE A 599 5.52 -14.18 -14.49
CA PHE A 599 4.39 -13.70 -15.26
C PHE A 599 4.66 -13.99 -16.74
N ASN A 600 3.96 -14.97 -17.31
CA ASN A 600 4.03 -15.34 -18.71
C ASN A 600 2.88 -14.67 -19.46
N THR A 601 3.21 -13.89 -20.49
CA THR A 601 2.23 -13.22 -21.35
C THR A 601 2.42 -13.68 -22.79
N PHE A 602 1.37 -14.20 -23.39
CA PHE A 602 1.32 -14.60 -24.81
C PHE A 602 0.42 -13.61 -25.56
N THR A 603 1.02 -12.76 -26.39
CA THR A 603 0.30 -11.78 -27.20
C THR A 603 0.00 -12.38 -28.57
N LEU A 604 -1.26 -12.60 -28.85
CA LEU A 604 -1.75 -13.23 -30.06
C LEU A 604 -2.30 -12.20 -31.06
N LYS A 605 -2.56 -12.62 -32.28
CA LYS A 605 -3.20 -11.78 -33.31
C LYS A 605 -4.63 -11.39 -32.92
N HIS A 606 -5.16 -10.37 -33.57
CA HIS A 606 -6.54 -9.89 -33.40
C HIS A 606 -6.91 -9.44 -31.97
N GLY A 607 -5.93 -8.98 -31.15
CA GLY A 607 -6.17 -8.43 -29.82
C GLY A 607 -6.44 -9.48 -28.73
N TRP A 608 -6.09 -10.75 -28.97
CA TRP A 608 -6.10 -11.78 -27.93
C TRP A 608 -4.80 -11.77 -27.12
N GLN A 609 -4.92 -11.97 -25.82
CA GLN A 609 -3.81 -12.19 -24.89
C GLN A 609 -4.16 -13.31 -23.93
N PHE A 610 -3.17 -14.13 -23.62
CA PHE A 610 -3.24 -15.15 -22.58
C PHE A 610 -2.10 -14.92 -21.58
N ASP A 611 -2.42 -14.93 -20.28
CA ASP A 611 -1.45 -14.81 -19.20
C ASP A 611 -1.49 -16.07 -18.32
N ALA A 612 -0.30 -16.57 -17.96
CA ALA A 612 -0.12 -17.63 -16.97
C ALA A 612 0.89 -17.15 -15.91
N ASN A 613 0.40 -16.91 -14.71
CA ASN A 613 1.14 -16.25 -13.64
C ASN A 613 1.37 -17.25 -12.49
N VAL A 614 2.63 -17.39 -12.08
CA VAL A 614 3.03 -18.22 -10.94
C VAL A 614 3.65 -17.32 -9.89
N MET A 615 3.21 -17.45 -8.64
CA MET A 615 3.79 -16.79 -7.48
C MET A 615 4.05 -17.85 -6.40
N PHE A 616 5.30 -17.96 -5.99
CA PHE A 616 5.77 -18.88 -4.95
C PHE A 616 6.49 -18.12 -3.86
N ARG A 617 6.22 -18.47 -2.61
CA ARG A 617 6.98 -18.05 -1.44
C ARG A 617 7.23 -19.26 -0.55
N SER A 618 8.48 -19.47 -0.15
CA SER A 618 8.85 -20.55 0.76
C SER A 618 8.42 -20.23 2.20
N ASN A 619 8.56 -21.21 3.07
CA ASN A 619 8.67 -20.97 4.52
C ASN A 619 9.84 -20.04 4.83
N GLY A 620 9.87 -19.45 6.04
CA GLY A 620 10.92 -18.54 6.50
C GLY A 620 10.43 -17.55 7.54
N ASN A 621 11.33 -16.74 8.08
CA ASN A 621 10.99 -15.75 9.09
C ASN A 621 10.62 -14.40 8.48
N SER A 622 9.70 -13.72 9.16
CA SER A 622 9.38 -12.31 8.97
C SER A 622 9.21 -11.67 10.35
N TYR A 623 10.10 -10.78 10.73
CA TYR A 623 10.22 -10.27 12.10
C TYR A 623 10.31 -11.46 13.09
N ILE A 624 9.43 -11.50 14.10
CA ILE A 624 9.39 -12.56 15.12
C ILE A 624 8.62 -13.82 14.69
N PHE A 625 7.86 -13.75 13.59
CA PHE A 625 7.04 -14.86 13.12
C PHE A 625 7.81 -15.77 12.17
N TYR A 626 7.63 -17.06 12.34
CA TYR A 626 8.05 -18.10 11.39
C TYR A 626 6.84 -18.58 10.61
N ASN A 627 6.87 -18.41 9.28
CA ASN A 627 5.90 -19.05 8.41
C ASN A 627 6.36 -20.48 8.12
N ASP A 628 5.65 -21.48 8.67
CA ASP A 628 6.06 -22.90 8.60
C ASP A 628 5.63 -23.60 7.30
N THR A 629 4.96 -22.91 6.39
CA THR A 629 4.46 -23.47 5.13
C THR A 629 4.89 -22.64 3.92
N TYR A 630 4.74 -23.19 2.72
CA TYR A 630 4.92 -22.46 1.48
C TYR A 630 3.58 -22.01 0.91
N SER A 631 3.62 -20.93 0.12
CA SER A 631 2.49 -20.42 -0.65
C SER A 631 2.79 -20.57 -2.15
N LEU A 632 1.87 -21.15 -2.91
CA LEU A 632 1.96 -21.27 -4.36
C LEU A 632 0.63 -20.84 -4.98
N ARG A 633 0.66 -19.80 -5.83
CA ARG A 633 -0.51 -19.32 -6.57
C ARG A 633 -0.28 -19.45 -8.06
N LEU A 634 -1.23 -20.05 -8.77
CA LEU A 634 -1.29 -20.08 -10.23
C LEU A 634 -2.53 -19.30 -10.69
N GLY A 635 -2.34 -18.31 -11.56
CA GLY A 635 -3.41 -17.56 -12.18
C GLY A 635 -3.40 -17.71 -13.71
N LEU A 636 -4.55 -17.94 -14.31
CA LEU A 636 -4.75 -18.05 -15.75
C LEU A 636 -5.75 -17.00 -16.20
N ILE A 637 -5.38 -16.16 -17.18
CA ILE A 637 -6.19 -15.02 -17.60
C ILE A 637 -6.22 -14.98 -19.12
N VAL A 638 -7.40 -14.75 -19.67
CA VAL A 638 -7.64 -14.47 -21.09
C VAL A 638 -8.20 -13.08 -21.25
N GLN A 639 -7.65 -12.31 -22.17
CA GLN A 639 -8.10 -10.97 -22.49
C GLN A 639 -8.36 -10.84 -24.00
N LYS A 640 -9.40 -10.10 -24.34
CA LYS A 640 -9.72 -9.72 -25.72
C LYS A 640 -9.96 -8.23 -25.81
N SER A 641 -9.25 -7.57 -26.72
CA SER A 641 -9.52 -6.19 -27.13
C SER A 641 -10.42 -6.18 -28.35
N PHE A 642 -11.51 -5.41 -28.27
CA PHE A 642 -12.50 -5.22 -29.33
C PHE A 642 -12.39 -3.80 -29.88
N LEU A 643 -13.07 -3.55 -31.00
CA LEU A 643 -13.10 -2.29 -31.73
C LEU A 643 -11.72 -1.95 -32.35
N LYS A 644 -11.73 -1.09 -33.40
CA LYS A 644 -10.50 -0.73 -34.13
C LYS A 644 -9.49 0.01 -33.27
N ASP A 645 -9.98 0.86 -32.39
CA ASP A 645 -9.22 1.67 -31.43
C ASP A 645 -8.93 0.94 -30.10
N ARG A 646 -9.35 -0.35 -29.99
CA ARG A 646 -9.24 -1.15 -28.77
C ARG A 646 -9.90 -0.48 -27.55
N SER A 647 -10.94 0.31 -27.78
CA SER A 647 -11.64 1.05 -26.70
C SER A 647 -12.47 0.16 -25.79
N LEU A 648 -12.79 -1.07 -26.21
CA LEU A 648 -13.49 -2.06 -25.38
C LEU A 648 -12.57 -3.27 -25.12
N ILE A 649 -12.40 -3.63 -23.83
CA ILE A 649 -11.64 -4.80 -23.41
C ILE A 649 -12.52 -5.67 -22.51
N ALA A 650 -12.55 -6.97 -22.80
CA ALA A 650 -13.09 -7.99 -21.92
C ALA A 650 -11.94 -8.87 -21.41
N ARG A 651 -11.97 -9.21 -20.13
CA ARG A 651 -11.00 -10.04 -19.43
C ARG A 651 -11.72 -11.05 -18.55
N VAL A 652 -11.28 -12.30 -18.61
CA VAL A 652 -11.77 -13.39 -17.76
C VAL A 652 -10.57 -14.18 -17.28
N GLY A 653 -10.53 -14.53 -16.00
CA GLY A 653 -9.43 -15.31 -15.45
C GLY A 653 -9.80 -16.02 -14.16
N VAL A 654 -9.03 -17.07 -13.86
CA VAL A 654 -9.09 -17.78 -12.58
C VAL A 654 -7.78 -17.52 -11.84
N LEU A 655 -7.88 -17.04 -10.61
CA LEU A 655 -6.74 -16.81 -9.72
C LEU A 655 -6.65 -17.97 -8.72
N ASP A 656 -5.43 -18.27 -8.28
CA ASP A 656 -5.11 -19.34 -7.33
C ASP A 656 -5.78 -20.69 -7.70
N CYS A 657 -5.59 -21.11 -8.97
CA CYS A 657 -6.17 -22.35 -9.50
C CYS A 657 -5.81 -23.59 -8.67
N LEU A 658 -4.67 -23.58 -7.97
CA LEU A 658 -4.17 -24.70 -7.18
C LEU A 658 -4.66 -24.69 -5.73
N GLN A 659 -5.26 -23.59 -5.26
CA GLN A 659 -5.71 -23.40 -3.88
C GLN A 659 -4.60 -23.69 -2.83
N ARG A 660 -3.35 -23.32 -3.15
CA ARG A 660 -2.16 -23.56 -2.32
C ARG A 660 -1.63 -22.27 -1.66
N HIS A 661 -2.48 -21.27 -1.53
CA HIS A 661 -2.14 -20.06 -0.78
C HIS A 661 -2.51 -20.25 0.70
N HIS A 662 -1.52 -20.68 1.47
CA HIS A 662 -1.60 -20.82 2.93
C HIS A 662 -0.55 -19.94 3.57
N VAL A 663 -0.86 -19.39 4.74
CA VAL A 663 0.07 -18.65 5.59
C VAL A 663 -0.12 -19.16 7.01
N ASN A 664 0.89 -19.86 7.51
CA ASN A 664 0.91 -20.35 8.88
C ASN A 664 1.97 -19.57 9.63
N GLU A 665 1.56 -18.88 10.67
CA GLU A 665 2.45 -18.06 11.48
C GLU A 665 2.66 -18.71 12.83
N VAL A 666 3.91 -18.89 13.21
CA VAL A 666 4.34 -19.43 14.49
C VAL A 666 5.24 -18.42 15.18
N CYS A 667 5.01 -18.15 16.44
CA CYS A 667 5.84 -17.27 17.25
C CYS A 667 6.07 -17.89 18.65
N ASP A 668 7.33 -17.85 19.12
CA ASP A 668 7.72 -18.27 20.46
C ASP A 668 8.28 -17.07 21.23
N LEU A 669 7.60 -16.68 22.29
CA LEU A 669 7.92 -15.52 23.13
C LEU A 669 8.27 -15.92 24.57
N GLY A 670 8.65 -17.19 24.80
CA GLY A 670 8.98 -17.72 26.11
C GLY A 670 7.75 -18.19 26.88
N TYR A 671 7.17 -17.33 27.69
CA TYR A 671 5.92 -17.63 28.39
C TYR A 671 4.70 -17.77 27.47
N ASN A 672 4.78 -17.26 26.22
CA ASN A 672 3.73 -17.35 25.24
C ASN A 672 4.25 -18.01 23.96
N TRP A 673 3.50 -18.96 23.45
CA TRP A 673 3.69 -19.56 22.15
C TRP A 673 2.38 -19.47 21.36
N PHE A 674 2.47 -19.06 20.10
CA PHE A 674 1.31 -18.82 19.26
C PHE A 674 1.50 -19.48 17.89
N LYS A 675 0.44 -20.10 17.39
CA LYS A 675 0.36 -20.58 16.01
C LYS A 675 -0.99 -20.25 15.40
N GLN A 676 -0.97 -19.67 14.21
CA GLN A 676 -2.17 -19.41 13.43
C GLN A 676 -2.01 -19.98 12.02
N THR A 677 -2.96 -20.81 11.61
CA THR A 677 -3.05 -21.34 10.25
C THR A 677 -4.12 -20.59 9.50
N ASN A 678 -3.75 -19.83 8.44
CA ASN A 678 -4.65 -18.97 7.71
C ASN A 678 -4.99 -19.55 6.33
N ARG A 679 -6.29 -19.55 6.00
CA ARG A 679 -6.83 -19.87 4.67
C ARG A 679 -7.67 -18.72 4.19
N TYR A 680 -7.18 -18.05 3.17
CA TYR A 680 -7.81 -16.86 2.59
C TYR A 680 -8.68 -17.21 1.38
N SER A 681 -9.66 -16.36 1.12
CA SER A 681 -10.50 -16.35 -0.09
C SER A 681 -9.70 -15.85 -1.31
N THR A 682 -8.89 -16.72 -1.92
CA THR A 682 -8.00 -16.40 -3.05
C THR A 682 -8.33 -17.12 -4.36
N HIS A 683 -9.10 -18.23 -4.28
CA HIS A 683 -9.55 -18.98 -5.46
C HIS A 683 -10.76 -18.27 -6.10
N LYS A 684 -10.53 -17.48 -7.17
CA LYS A 684 -11.51 -16.56 -7.70
C LYS A 684 -11.63 -16.61 -9.22
N LEU A 685 -12.85 -16.50 -9.71
CA LEU A 685 -13.14 -16.11 -11.10
C LEU A 685 -13.21 -14.57 -11.17
N VAL A 686 -12.33 -13.99 -11.94
CA VAL A 686 -12.31 -12.53 -12.19
C VAL A 686 -12.86 -12.25 -13.57
N THR A 687 -13.84 -11.35 -13.65
CA THR A 687 -14.41 -10.85 -14.91
C THR A 687 -14.33 -9.33 -14.94
N THR A 688 -13.82 -8.76 -16.03
CA THR A 688 -13.69 -7.30 -16.17
C THR A 688 -14.08 -6.86 -17.57
N LEU A 689 -14.86 -5.80 -17.67
CA LEU A 689 -15.19 -5.11 -18.89
C LEU A 689 -14.78 -3.63 -18.77
N ILE A 690 -13.96 -3.16 -19.69
CA ILE A 690 -13.45 -1.79 -19.70
C ILE A 690 -13.87 -1.13 -21.01
N TYR A 691 -14.56 0.02 -20.94
CA TYR A 691 -14.91 0.83 -22.08
C TYR A 691 -14.38 2.25 -21.95
N ARG A 692 -13.94 2.83 -23.07
CA ARG A 692 -13.46 4.21 -23.14
C ARG A 692 -13.93 4.89 -24.41
N PHE A 693 -14.41 6.09 -24.24
CA PHE A 693 -14.71 7.01 -25.32
C PHE A 693 -13.79 8.24 -25.20
N ASN A 694 -13.14 8.65 -26.30
CA ASN A 694 -12.27 9.82 -26.39
C ASN A 694 -11.34 9.93 -25.16
N ALA A 695 -10.31 9.09 -25.09
CA ALA A 695 -9.45 8.88 -23.92
C ALA A 695 -8.64 10.13 -23.51
N THR A 696 -9.33 11.26 -23.27
CA THR A 696 -8.73 12.42 -22.64
C THR A 696 -8.49 12.10 -21.17
N ARG A 697 -7.39 12.57 -20.60
CA ARG A 697 -7.06 12.36 -19.18
C ARG A 697 -6.97 13.69 -18.48
N SER A 698 -7.36 13.68 -17.20
CA SER A 698 -7.14 14.83 -16.34
C SER A 698 -5.67 15.23 -16.33
N LYS A 699 -5.40 16.50 -16.56
CA LYS A 699 -4.06 17.12 -16.45
C LYS A 699 -3.73 17.59 -15.01
N TYR A 700 -4.49 17.16 -14.03
CA TYR A 700 -4.25 17.49 -12.63
C TYR A 700 -2.81 17.14 -12.22
N LYS A 701 -2.07 18.09 -11.59
CA LYS A 701 -0.64 17.94 -11.27
C LYS A 701 -0.33 17.97 -9.77
N GLY A 702 -1.33 18.00 -8.88
CA GLY A 702 -1.10 18.06 -7.44
C GLY A 702 -0.26 16.89 -6.95
N THR A 703 0.88 17.18 -6.29
CA THR A 703 1.79 16.18 -5.69
C THR A 703 1.37 15.78 -4.28
N GLY A 704 0.55 16.61 -3.60
CA GLY A 704 0.01 16.39 -2.27
C GLY A 704 1.01 16.66 -1.14
N ALA A 705 0.48 16.80 0.09
CA ALA A 705 1.22 17.02 1.32
C ALA A 705 0.74 16.07 2.43
N GLY A 706 1.54 15.84 3.49
CA GLY A 706 1.17 15.07 4.68
C GLY A 706 0.79 13.61 4.41
N ARG A 707 1.50 12.92 3.51
CA ARG A 707 1.15 11.58 3.06
C ARG A 707 1.20 10.52 4.14
N ASP A 708 2.26 10.53 4.93
CA ASP A 708 2.47 9.58 6.02
C ASP A 708 1.30 9.63 7.01
N VAL A 709 0.94 10.83 7.40
CA VAL A 709 -0.17 11.06 8.34
C VAL A 709 -1.50 10.63 7.72
N GLN A 710 -1.75 10.94 6.44
CA GLN A 710 -2.96 10.47 5.74
C GLN A 710 -3.09 8.94 5.79
N ALA A 711 -1.98 8.22 5.60
CA ALA A 711 -1.96 6.75 5.65
C ALA A 711 -2.25 6.24 7.07
N ARG A 712 -1.64 6.85 8.10
CA ARG A 712 -1.83 6.49 9.51
C ARG A 712 -3.22 6.81 10.04
N MET A 713 -3.90 7.81 9.47
CA MET A 713 -5.29 8.15 9.81
C MET A 713 -6.32 7.15 9.26
N GLY A 714 -5.99 6.44 8.20
CA GLY A 714 -6.86 5.45 7.57
C GLY A 714 -6.82 4.06 8.22
N SER A 715 -5.85 3.82 9.09
CA SER A 715 -5.62 2.56 9.82
C SER A 715 -6.38 2.50 11.13
#